data_624666d8eaccafa5f71c2bacd71b3960
#
_entry.id   624666d8eaccafa5f71c2bacd71b3960
#
_cell.length_a   1.000
_cell.length_b   1.000
_cell.length_c   1.000
_cell.angle_alpha   90.00
_cell.angle_beta   90.00
_cell.angle_gamma   90.00
#
_symmetry.space_group_name_H-M   'P 1'
#
loop_
_entity.id
_entity.type
_entity.pdbx_description
1 polymer ?
#
loop_
_entity_poly.entity_id
_entity_poly.type
_entity_poly.pdbx_seq_one_letter_code
_entity_poly.pdbx_strand_id
1 'polypeptide(L)'
;MIATIDRRRTRTLVVTFAALAFALHAQLARAVILPAVTIEGPSEEIVGFGGVAMAEDGTGGLVYLKRVDGVAHVFVSRYVAGHWLAPIRVDTEESFAAGSPRIGAADGGELVVVWATPFATEDEKPVDELLGATLGPGGSAFGKATIVDPDIREGIETSPDLAMSSTGQADVVYRVVEEQGRATLLRSGDVIEQVRVAHFDGERWTRLGVVNRELGISMRPPTEDNAPQIAIGPTGTGIVVWQEPELDGVARIWARRLFGQSLDYVMPASATSFGAAPINEDADAPSVAFTRLGQAEVAYRQDAGPGSPLPGPRIFVNDLPNGEAASGTEFAGAIVADSSVAGGKGALIGPPSIDLDEKESLRLLYDANGTPRVVEGTDLGLSGTFSLGPPFVQSKEQQEHSEVPSATSVMNPEGGGVSAWPSADPSGAPAVAVREDFPDGAVQTGLISGAAGGPIGELAVGRSNLGDGLVAFQQGPTGDASIVAAQVSAPPDTFVVSVPKGWLKPSQALIKWLPAASANGPLTYTVVLDGHVLATPAGATSLAIDPRDLGTGVHEVQVLATDAYGQSTLTSPSKLEIDGAPPVVKIARAMGGDGVTVSVSDAQSGLDVQAVKVSFGDGTRAGGRTVFHHRYARAGSYTVVVNVRDNLGNRGTVRERVSVR
;
A
#
# COMPACT_ATOMS: atom_id res chain seq x y z
N MET A 1 -15.34 63.02 -4.95
CA MET A 1 -14.30 62.51 -4.05
C MET A 1 -14.06 61.07 -4.45
N ILE A 2 -13.12 60.84 -5.39
CA ILE A 2 -12.82 59.52 -5.97
C ILE A 2 -11.70 58.93 -5.10
N ALA A 3 -12.02 57.87 -4.35
CA ALA A 3 -11.05 57.16 -3.53
C ALA A 3 -10.19 56.25 -4.43
N THR A 4 -8.92 56.59 -4.54
CA THR A 4 -7.90 55.77 -5.19
C THR A 4 -7.61 54.56 -4.30
N ILE A 5 -8.08 53.40 -4.71
CA ILE A 5 -7.77 52.11 -4.06
C ILE A 5 -6.30 51.81 -4.33
N ASP A 6 -5.51 51.76 -3.27
CA ASP A 6 -4.09 51.44 -3.30
C ASP A 6 -3.89 49.97 -3.72
N ARG A 7 -3.51 49.73 -4.97
CA ARG A 7 -3.28 48.40 -5.57
C ARG A 7 -2.20 47.56 -4.84
N ARG A 8 -1.39 48.17 -3.99
CA ARG A 8 -0.35 47.45 -3.21
C ARG A 8 -0.95 46.71 -2.01
N ARG A 9 -1.97 47.22 -1.35
CA ARG A 9 -2.60 46.54 -0.20
C ARG A 9 -3.49 45.37 -0.60
N THR A 10 -4.11 45.41 -1.77
CA THR A 10 -4.96 44.33 -2.27
C THR A 10 -4.12 43.10 -2.69
N ARG A 11 -2.91 43.33 -3.22
CA ARG A 11 -2.00 42.22 -3.56
C ARG A 11 -1.50 41.46 -2.33
N THR A 12 -1.17 42.14 -1.24
CA THR A 12 -0.69 41.53 0.00
C THR A 12 -1.79 40.69 0.67
N LEU A 13 -3.06 41.13 0.63
CA LEU A 13 -4.16 40.38 1.24
C LEU A 13 -4.53 39.10 0.46
N VAL A 14 -4.50 39.16 -0.87
CA VAL A 14 -4.78 37.99 -1.73
C VAL A 14 -3.64 36.95 -1.62
N VAL A 15 -2.39 37.39 -1.54
CA VAL A 15 -1.21 36.52 -1.37
C VAL A 15 -1.22 35.81 -0.01
N THR A 16 -1.62 36.49 1.07
CA THR A 16 -1.72 35.89 2.40
C THR A 16 -2.84 34.84 2.46
N PHE A 17 -3.97 35.08 1.76
CA PHE A 17 -5.06 34.09 1.68
C PHE A 17 -4.71 32.89 0.81
N ALA A 18 -4.00 33.07 -0.30
CA ALA A 18 -3.55 31.97 -1.16
C ALA A 18 -2.48 31.12 -0.45
N ALA A 19 -1.50 31.74 0.22
CA ALA A 19 -0.48 31.03 0.98
C ALA A 19 -1.08 30.29 2.21
N LEU A 20 -2.08 30.86 2.88
CA LEU A 20 -2.79 30.20 3.97
C LEU A 20 -3.66 29.04 3.48
N ALA A 21 -4.33 29.20 2.33
CA ALA A 21 -5.10 28.13 1.70
C ALA A 21 -4.18 26.98 1.22
N PHE A 22 -3.00 27.32 0.69
CA PHE A 22 -2.01 26.32 0.25
C PHE A 22 -1.38 25.58 1.44
N ALA A 23 -1.02 26.27 2.51
CA ALA A 23 -0.53 25.66 3.74
C ALA A 23 -1.59 24.76 4.42
N LEU A 24 -2.87 25.13 4.34
CA LEU A 24 -3.98 24.31 4.87
C LEU A 24 -4.23 23.06 4.01
N HIS A 25 -4.03 23.12 2.69
CA HIS A 25 -4.18 21.95 1.80
C HIS A 25 -2.97 21.01 1.86
N ALA A 26 -1.76 21.53 2.05
CA ALA A 26 -0.56 20.71 2.17
C ALA A 26 -0.49 19.87 3.48
N GLN A 27 -1.30 20.21 4.49
CA GLN A 27 -1.40 19.43 5.73
C GLN A 27 -2.48 18.33 5.69
N LEU A 28 -3.21 18.15 4.58
CA LEU A 28 -4.36 17.25 4.48
C LEU A 28 -4.24 16.20 3.36
N ALA A 29 -3.03 15.86 2.94
CA ALA A 29 -2.81 14.71 2.07
C ALA A 29 -2.98 13.41 2.89
N ARG A 30 -4.24 13.08 3.22
CA ARG A 30 -4.64 11.80 3.82
C ARG A 30 -5.48 11.05 2.81
N ALA A 31 -5.42 9.74 2.84
CA ALA A 31 -6.31 8.92 2.05
C ALA A 31 -7.77 9.29 2.32
N VAL A 32 -8.62 9.05 1.36
CA VAL A 32 -10.06 9.32 1.43
C VAL A 32 -10.81 8.03 1.19
N ILE A 33 -11.69 7.66 2.12
CA ILE A 33 -12.64 6.56 1.91
C ILE A 33 -13.72 7.09 0.97
N LEU A 34 -13.73 6.59 -0.27
CA LEU A 34 -14.70 7.00 -1.28
C LEU A 34 -16.05 6.33 -1.05
N PRO A 35 -17.16 6.94 -1.53
CA PRO A 35 -18.48 6.32 -1.46
C PRO A 35 -18.48 4.94 -2.12
N ALA A 36 -19.19 3.99 -1.51
CA ALA A 36 -19.37 2.67 -2.07
C ALA A 36 -20.14 2.71 -3.39
N VAL A 37 -19.77 1.83 -4.32
CA VAL A 37 -20.45 1.62 -5.59
C VAL A 37 -21.00 0.20 -5.64
N THR A 38 -22.19 0.04 -6.19
CA THR A 38 -22.75 -1.27 -6.50
C THR A 38 -22.16 -1.78 -7.81
N ILE A 39 -21.44 -2.89 -7.74
CA ILE A 39 -20.80 -3.54 -8.90
C ILE A 39 -21.84 -4.36 -9.66
N GLU A 40 -22.70 -5.09 -8.91
CA GLU A 40 -23.76 -5.94 -9.45
C GLU A 40 -24.93 -5.99 -8.46
N GLY A 41 -26.15 -6.10 -8.97
CA GLY A 41 -27.36 -6.27 -8.15
C GLY A 41 -28.07 -4.96 -7.79
N PRO A 42 -29.07 -5.00 -6.88
CA PRO A 42 -29.53 -6.21 -6.18
C PRO A 42 -30.16 -7.23 -7.13
N SER A 43 -29.94 -8.52 -6.89
CA SER A 43 -30.42 -9.61 -7.74
C SER A 43 -30.48 -10.95 -7.00
N GLU A 44 -31.50 -11.76 -7.31
CA GLU A 44 -31.59 -13.15 -6.87
C GLU A 44 -30.57 -14.08 -7.54
N GLU A 45 -29.94 -13.60 -8.61
CA GLU A 45 -28.93 -14.35 -9.35
C GLU A 45 -27.56 -14.32 -8.66
N ILE A 46 -27.29 -13.38 -7.75
CA ILE A 46 -26.02 -13.34 -7.00
C ILE A 46 -26.06 -14.38 -5.88
N VAL A 47 -25.10 -15.32 -5.91
CA VAL A 47 -25.11 -16.49 -5.03
C VAL A 47 -23.84 -16.65 -4.18
N GLY A 48 -22.83 -15.80 -4.36
CA GLY A 48 -21.62 -15.80 -3.53
C GLY A 48 -20.64 -14.71 -3.92
N PHE A 49 -19.77 -14.38 -2.98
CA PHE A 49 -18.64 -13.47 -3.16
C PHE A 49 -17.34 -14.23 -2.90
N GLY A 50 -16.34 -14.10 -3.75
CA GLY A 50 -15.09 -14.88 -3.64
C GLY A 50 -13.88 -14.08 -3.21
N GLY A 51 -14.02 -12.75 -3.06
CA GLY A 51 -12.93 -11.90 -2.59
C GLY A 51 -12.56 -10.75 -3.52
N VAL A 52 -11.57 -9.98 -3.09
CA VAL A 52 -10.95 -8.88 -3.83
C VAL A 52 -9.44 -9.03 -3.74
N ALA A 53 -8.74 -8.72 -4.82
CA ALA A 53 -7.28 -8.65 -4.85
C ALA A 53 -6.84 -7.33 -5.49
N MET A 54 -5.71 -6.80 -5.02
CA MET A 54 -5.09 -5.59 -5.53
C MET A 54 -3.58 -5.81 -5.65
N ALA A 55 -3.02 -5.45 -6.80
CA ALA A 55 -1.59 -5.53 -7.08
C ALA A 55 -0.82 -4.35 -6.48
N GLU A 56 0.51 -4.42 -6.49
CA GLU A 56 1.37 -3.37 -5.95
C GLU A 56 1.20 -2.05 -6.68
N ASP A 57 0.90 -2.08 -8.00
CA ASP A 57 0.69 -0.90 -8.85
C ASP A 57 -0.72 -0.29 -8.74
N GLY A 58 -1.60 -0.83 -7.90
CA GLY A 58 -2.96 -0.36 -7.68
C GLY A 58 -4.00 -0.86 -8.67
N THR A 59 -3.63 -1.77 -9.57
CA THR A 59 -4.61 -2.51 -10.36
C THR A 59 -5.16 -3.70 -9.58
N GLY A 60 -6.33 -4.22 -9.95
CA GLY A 60 -6.90 -5.35 -9.24
C GLY A 60 -8.27 -5.77 -9.75
N GLY A 61 -8.99 -6.49 -8.91
CA GLY A 61 -10.34 -6.93 -9.22
C GLY A 61 -11.04 -7.64 -8.07
N LEU A 62 -12.32 -7.85 -8.21
CA LEU A 62 -13.12 -8.68 -7.32
C LEU A 62 -13.78 -9.81 -8.11
N VAL A 63 -14.04 -10.93 -7.44
CA VAL A 63 -14.67 -12.12 -8.00
C VAL A 63 -15.94 -12.47 -7.24
N TYR A 64 -16.97 -12.91 -7.96
CA TYR A 64 -18.24 -13.33 -7.39
C TYR A 64 -18.95 -14.37 -8.26
N LEU A 65 -19.95 -15.02 -7.70
CA LEU A 65 -20.80 -15.99 -8.39
C LEU A 65 -22.14 -15.38 -8.72
N LYS A 66 -22.55 -15.55 -9.99
CA LYS A 66 -23.86 -15.14 -10.49
C LYS A 66 -24.48 -16.25 -11.34
N ARG A 67 -25.78 -16.52 -11.15
CA ARG A 67 -26.48 -17.44 -12.00
C ARG A 67 -26.79 -16.84 -13.38
N VAL A 68 -26.54 -17.64 -14.40
CA VAL A 68 -27.01 -17.40 -15.76
C VAL A 68 -27.75 -18.66 -16.19
N ASP A 69 -29.02 -18.50 -16.59
CA ASP A 69 -29.88 -19.62 -16.92
C ASP A 69 -29.99 -20.69 -15.81
N GLY A 70 -29.91 -20.24 -14.54
CA GLY A 70 -30.02 -21.09 -13.35
C GLY A 70 -28.71 -21.75 -12.91
N VAL A 71 -27.61 -21.62 -13.66
CA VAL A 71 -26.29 -22.18 -13.35
C VAL A 71 -25.38 -21.08 -12.80
N ALA A 72 -24.68 -21.34 -11.68
CA ALA A 72 -23.75 -20.39 -11.08
C ALA A 72 -22.46 -20.31 -11.92
N HIS A 73 -22.06 -19.11 -12.27
CA HIS A 73 -20.87 -18.80 -13.07
C HIS A 73 -19.99 -17.77 -12.38
N VAL A 74 -18.69 -17.80 -12.72
CA VAL A 74 -17.68 -16.89 -12.18
C VAL A 74 -17.68 -15.57 -12.96
N PHE A 75 -17.82 -14.46 -12.23
CA PHE A 75 -17.73 -13.11 -12.76
C PHE A 75 -16.63 -12.33 -12.05
N VAL A 76 -15.95 -11.48 -12.80
CA VAL A 76 -14.91 -10.57 -12.29
C VAL A 76 -15.22 -9.14 -12.73
N SER A 77 -15.20 -8.21 -11.78
CA SER A 77 -15.08 -6.79 -12.06
C SER A 77 -13.64 -6.35 -11.81
N ARG A 78 -13.03 -5.72 -12.82
CA ARG A 78 -11.65 -5.24 -12.75
C ARG A 78 -11.58 -3.84 -12.19
N TYR A 79 -10.53 -3.55 -11.44
CA TYR A 79 -10.22 -2.22 -10.95
C TYR A 79 -8.95 -1.70 -11.65
N VAL A 80 -9.07 -0.63 -12.42
CA VAL A 80 -7.98 -0.06 -13.23
C VAL A 80 -8.05 1.46 -13.20
N ALA A 81 -6.93 2.12 -12.94
CA ALA A 81 -6.81 3.58 -12.93
C ALA A 81 -7.90 4.29 -12.08
N GLY A 82 -8.18 3.77 -10.90
CA GLY A 82 -9.15 4.34 -9.97
C GLY A 82 -10.62 3.99 -10.26
N HIS A 83 -10.91 3.10 -11.22
CA HIS A 83 -12.29 2.82 -11.64
C HIS A 83 -12.59 1.33 -11.74
N TRP A 84 -13.80 0.95 -11.30
CA TRP A 84 -14.37 -0.37 -11.55
C TRP A 84 -14.87 -0.47 -12.99
N LEU A 85 -14.48 -1.55 -13.68
CA LEU A 85 -14.94 -1.85 -15.02
C LEU A 85 -16.16 -2.78 -14.96
N ALA A 86 -16.95 -2.80 -16.04
CA ALA A 86 -18.11 -3.69 -16.14
C ALA A 86 -17.68 -5.16 -15.92
N PRO A 87 -18.45 -5.96 -15.17
CA PRO A 87 -18.16 -7.35 -14.92
C PRO A 87 -18.07 -8.19 -16.21
N ILE A 88 -17.11 -9.12 -16.21
CA ILE A 88 -16.92 -10.09 -17.29
C ILE A 88 -17.04 -11.50 -16.74
N ARG A 89 -17.67 -12.40 -17.51
CA ARG A 89 -17.74 -13.82 -17.17
C ARG A 89 -16.40 -14.47 -17.47
N VAL A 90 -15.88 -15.26 -16.51
CA VAL A 90 -14.57 -15.92 -16.58
C VAL A 90 -14.69 -17.32 -17.22
N ASP A 91 -15.65 -18.12 -16.79
CA ASP A 91 -15.89 -19.51 -17.14
C ASP A 91 -16.77 -19.69 -18.40
N THR A 92 -16.46 -18.96 -19.48
CA THR A 92 -17.33 -18.85 -20.68
C THR A 92 -17.58 -20.16 -21.41
N GLU A 93 -16.70 -21.13 -21.30
CA GLU A 93 -16.82 -22.44 -21.97
C GLU A 93 -17.41 -23.53 -21.03
N GLU A 94 -17.62 -23.20 -19.74
CA GLU A 94 -18.09 -24.16 -18.75
C GLU A 94 -19.63 -24.19 -18.67
N SER A 95 -20.19 -25.39 -18.60
CA SER A 95 -21.62 -25.64 -18.46
C SER A 95 -22.04 -26.08 -17.05
N PHE A 96 -21.09 -26.39 -16.20
CA PHE A 96 -21.31 -26.79 -14.81
C PHE A 96 -21.28 -25.60 -13.87
N ALA A 97 -21.91 -25.74 -12.71
CA ALA A 97 -21.93 -24.68 -11.71
C ALA A 97 -20.53 -24.49 -11.10
N ALA A 98 -20.10 -23.25 -11.00
CA ALA A 98 -18.89 -22.88 -10.29
C ALA A 98 -19.17 -22.65 -8.79
N GLY A 99 -18.15 -22.94 -7.94
CA GLY A 99 -18.17 -22.73 -6.50
C GLY A 99 -16.85 -22.19 -5.97
N SER A 100 -16.87 -21.59 -4.80
CA SER A 100 -15.70 -21.13 -4.02
C SER A 100 -14.62 -20.42 -4.85
N PRO A 101 -14.93 -19.37 -5.63
CA PRO A 101 -13.93 -18.70 -6.44
C PRO A 101 -12.96 -17.91 -5.58
N ARG A 102 -11.70 -17.81 -6.03
CA ARG A 102 -10.67 -16.95 -5.45
C ARG A 102 -9.97 -16.17 -6.55
N ILE A 103 -9.46 -14.98 -6.22
CA ILE A 103 -8.81 -14.08 -7.16
C ILE A 103 -7.46 -13.63 -6.60
N GLY A 104 -6.45 -13.61 -7.47
CA GLY A 104 -5.15 -12.98 -7.25
C GLY A 104 -4.92 -11.89 -8.28
N ALA A 105 -4.10 -10.90 -7.94
CA ALA A 105 -3.74 -9.78 -8.79
C ALA A 105 -2.22 -9.56 -8.82
N ALA A 106 -1.69 -9.25 -10.02
CA ALA A 106 -0.32 -8.83 -10.23
C ALA A 106 -0.25 -7.53 -11.04
N ASP A 107 0.93 -6.92 -11.07
CA ASP A 107 1.14 -5.63 -11.73
C ASP A 107 0.78 -5.65 -13.22
N GLY A 108 0.36 -4.50 -13.73
CA GLY A 108 -0.10 -4.38 -15.11
C GLY A 108 -1.55 -4.82 -15.33
N GLY A 109 -2.30 -5.09 -14.25
CA GLY A 109 -3.70 -5.55 -14.30
C GLY A 109 -3.86 -7.01 -14.64
N GLU A 110 -2.82 -7.82 -14.41
CA GLU A 110 -2.90 -9.27 -14.52
C GLU A 110 -3.74 -9.85 -13.38
N LEU A 111 -4.62 -10.80 -13.69
CA LEU A 111 -5.49 -11.47 -12.73
C LEU A 111 -5.43 -12.98 -12.94
N VAL A 112 -5.42 -13.72 -11.83
CA VAL A 112 -5.64 -15.16 -11.79
C VAL A 112 -6.89 -15.43 -10.98
N VAL A 113 -7.77 -16.29 -11.50
CA VAL A 113 -8.98 -16.75 -10.81
C VAL A 113 -8.99 -18.25 -10.79
N VAL A 114 -9.26 -18.83 -9.62
CA VAL A 114 -9.47 -20.27 -9.45
C VAL A 114 -10.86 -20.52 -8.89
N TRP A 115 -11.48 -21.65 -9.22
CA TRP A 115 -12.79 -22.05 -8.71
C TRP A 115 -12.97 -23.57 -8.77
N ALA A 116 -13.82 -24.08 -7.89
CA ALA A 116 -14.27 -25.45 -7.93
C ALA A 116 -15.44 -25.62 -8.91
N THR A 117 -15.51 -26.75 -9.62
CA THR A 117 -16.64 -27.08 -10.48
C THR A 117 -16.90 -28.59 -10.43
N PRO A 118 -18.16 -29.05 -10.32
CA PRO A 118 -18.46 -30.46 -10.36
C PRO A 118 -18.14 -31.04 -11.74
N PHE A 119 -17.45 -32.16 -11.73
CA PHE A 119 -17.11 -32.94 -12.91
C PHE A 119 -17.71 -34.34 -12.80
N ALA A 120 -18.25 -34.89 -13.86
CA ALA A 120 -18.77 -36.24 -13.88
C ALA A 120 -17.64 -37.23 -14.18
N THR A 121 -17.33 -38.14 -13.25
CA THR A 121 -16.42 -39.27 -13.48
C THR A 121 -17.06 -40.32 -14.38
N GLU A 122 -16.27 -41.24 -14.92
CA GLU A 122 -16.76 -42.38 -15.70
C GLU A 122 -17.78 -43.25 -14.92
N ASP A 123 -17.73 -43.23 -13.60
CA ASP A 123 -18.64 -43.90 -12.67
C ASP A 123 -19.88 -43.05 -12.26
N GLU A 124 -20.14 -41.94 -12.95
CA GLU A 124 -21.28 -41.02 -12.71
C GLU A 124 -21.28 -40.37 -11.29
N LYS A 125 -20.20 -40.38 -10.54
CA LYS A 125 -20.06 -39.65 -9.29
C LYS A 125 -19.60 -38.21 -9.60
N PRO A 126 -20.28 -37.19 -9.10
CA PRO A 126 -19.76 -35.81 -9.21
C PRO A 126 -18.51 -35.68 -8.34
N VAL A 127 -17.45 -35.14 -8.93
CA VAL A 127 -16.19 -34.78 -8.27
C VAL A 127 -15.97 -33.31 -8.56
N ASP A 128 -15.55 -32.54 -7.58
CA ASP A 128 -15.20 -31.15 -7.80
C ASP A 128 -13.75 -31.03 -8.30
N GLU A 129 -13.58 -30.57 -9.53
CA GLU A 129 -12.29 -30.17 -10.08
C GLU A 129 -11.92 -28.74 -9.68
N LEU A 130 -10.64 -28.45 -9.61
CA LEU A 130 -10.13 -27.09 -9.46
C LEU A 130 -9.73 -26.54 -10.84
N LEU A 131 -10.42 -25.54 -11.31
CA LEU A 131 -10.13 -24.82 -12.54
C LEU A 131 -9.47 -23.48 -12.26
N GLY A 132 -8.68 -23.01 -13.22
CA GLY A 132 -8.04 -21.69 -13.17
C GLY A 132 -8.08 -21.01 -14.53
N ALA A 133 -8.29 -19.70 -14.53
CA ALA A 133 -8.19 -18.86 -15.73
C ALA A 133 -7.39 -17.59 -15.41
N THR A 134 -6.74 -17.07 -16.44
CA THR A 134 -5.87 -15.90 -16.31
C THR A 134 -6.29 -14.79 -17.26
N LEU A 135 -6.11 -13.56 -16.82
CA LEU A 135 -6.18 -12.36 -17.64
C LEU A 135 -4.79 -11.73 -17.61
N GLY A 136 -4.09 -11.78 -18.73
CA GLY A 136 -2.72 -11.23 -18.81
C GLY A 136 -2.66 -9.70 -18.73
N PRO A 137 -1.46 -9.14 -18.54
CA PRO A 137 -1.26 -7.70 -18.40
C PRO A 137 -1.90 -6.90 -19.54
N GLY A 138 -2.68 -5.86 -19.19
CA GLY A 138 -3.43 -5.06 -20.17
C GLY A 138 -4.52 -5.80 -20.93
N GLY A 139 -4.80 -7.06 -20.60
CA GLY A 139 -5.84 -7.87 -21.23
C GLY A 139 -7.25 -7.32 -21.01
N SER A 140 -8.21 -7.73 -21.84
CA SER A 140 -9.61 -7.34 -21.73
C SER A 140 -10.55 -8.53 -21.52
N ALA A 141 -10.07 -9.75 -21.61
CA ALA A 141 -10.82 -10.99 -21.42
C ALA A 141 -9.92 -12.06 -20.80
N PHE A 142 -10.51 -12.94 -20.01
CA PHE A 142 -9.82 -14.13 -19.49
C PHE A 142 -9.52 -15.12 -20.62
N GLY A 143 -8.40 -15.82 -20.48
CA GLY A 143 -8.09 -16.98 -21.30
C GLY A 143 -9.02 -18.16 -20.99
N LYS A 144 -8.84 -19.25 -21.73
CA LYS A 144 -9.57 -20.49 -21.47
C LYS A 144 -9.22 -21.06 -20.11
N ALA A 145 -10.21 -21.59 -19.39
CA ALA A 145 -10.01 -22.31 -18.15
C ALA A 145 -9.12 -23.55 -18.36
N THR A 146 -8.25 -23.78 -17.40
CA THR A 146 -7.35 -24.96 -17.36
C THR A 146 -7.48 -25.66 -16.02
N ILE A 147 -7.30 -26.98 -16.03
CA ILE A 147 -7.30 -27.78 -14.80
C ILE A 147 -6.04 -27.45 -13.99
N VAL A 148 -6.22 -27.09 -12.72
CA VAL A 148 -5.14 -26.76 -11.78
C VAL A 148 -4.45 -28.02 -11.26
N ASP A 149 -5.23 -29.04 -10.85
CA ASP A 149 -4.74 -30.36 -10.43
C ASP A 149 -5.51 -31.47 -11.15
N PRO A 150 -4.90 -32.11 -12.15
CA PRO A 150 -5.55 -33.20 -12.90
C PRO A 150 -5.68 -34.52 -12.12
N ASP A 151 -5.13 -34.59 -10.91
CA ASP A 151 -5.14 -35.78 -10.09
C ASP A 151 -6.19 -35.75 -8.96
N ILE A 152 -7.14 -34.78 -8.97
CA ILE A 152 -8.28 -34.80 -8.06
C ILE A 152 -9.26 -35.88 -8.51
N ARG A 153 -9.61 -36.78 -7.60
CA ARG A 153 -10.47 -37.96 -7.93
C ARG A 153 -11.76 -38.01 -7.12
N GLU A 154 -11.76 -37.50 -5.90
CA GLU A 154 -12.89 -37.60 -4.98
C GLU A 154 -13.49 -36.24 -4.62
N GLY A 155 -12.81 -35.14 -4.98
CA GLY A 155 -13.32 -33.78 -4.85
C GLY A 155 -12.59 -32.89 -3.87
N ILE A 156 -12.92 -31.59 -3.93
CA ILE A 156 -12.42 -30.55 -3.04
C ILE A 156 -13.37 -30.44 -1.85
N GLU A 157 -12.82 -30.39 -0.64
CA GLU A 157 -13.60 -30.38 0.60
C GLU A 157 -13.81 -28.99 1.19
N THR A 158 -12.88 -28.07 0.95
CA THR A 158 -12.94 -26.70 1.48
C THR A 158 -12.71 -25.69 0.37
N SER A 159 -13.07 -24.43 0.63
CA SER A 159 -12.68 -23.34 -0.25
C SER A 159 -11.16 -23.33 -0.44
N PRO A 160 -10.66 -23.22 -1.67
CA PRO A 160 -9.23 -22.99 -1.92
C PRO A 160 -8.80 -21.65 -1.37
N ASP A 161 -7.52 -21.48 -1.08
CA ASP A 161 -6.92 -20.19 -0.84
C ASP A 161 -5.84 -19.91 -1.88
N LEU A 162 -5.75 -18.66 -2.37
CA LEU A 162 -4.92 -18.26 -3.49
C LEU A 162 -4.08 -17.04 -3.11
N ALA A 163 -2.77 -17.17 -3.23
CA ALA A 163 -1.86 -16.04 -3.13
C ALA A 163 -1.13 -15.81 -4.46
N MET A 164 -0.92 -14.54 -4.84
CA MET A 164 -0.28 -14.16 -6.10
C MET A 164 0.80 -13.11 -5.85
N SER A 165 1.95 -13.29 -6.47
CA SER A 165 3.05 -12.32 -6.43
C SER A 165 2.83 -11.18 -7.43
N SER A 166 3.46 -10.03 -7.22
CA SER A 166 3.43 -8.90 -8.15
C SER A 166 3.99 -9.22 -9.54
N THR A 167 4.74 -10.32 -9.67
CA THR A 167 5.34 -10.78 -10.93
C THR A 167 4.48 -11.76 -11.72
N GLY A 168 3.26 -12.06 -11.28
CA GLY A 168 2.33 -12.94 -12.02
C GLY A 168 2.41 -14.42 -11.65
N GLN A 169 3.25 -14.81 -10.71
CA GLN A 169 3.26 -16.18 -10.16
C GLN A 169 2.20 -16.30 -9.07
N ALA A 170 1.54 -17.46 -8.99
CA ALA A 170 0.52 -17.71 -7.97
C ALA A 170 0.64 -19.12 -7.42
N ASP A 171 0.27 -19.27 -6.15
CA ASP A 171 0.14 -20.57 -5.51
C ASP A 171 -1.27 -20.71 -4.93
N VAL A 172 -1.89 -21.87 -5.12
CA VAL A 172 -3.18 -22.21 -4.57
C VAL A 172 -3.06 -23.42 -3.65
N VAL A 173 -3.63 -23.31 -2.45
CA VAL A 173 -3.75 -24.41 -1.50
C VAL A 173 -5.21 -24.85 -1.41
N TYR A 174 -5.43 -26.16 -1.32
CA TYR A 174 -6.75 -26.77 -1.26
C TYR A 174 -6.71 -28.11 -0.54
N ARG A 175 -7.84 -28.51 0.03
CA ARG A 175 -8.01 -29.80 0.70
C ARG A 175 -8.83 -30.72 -0.18
N VAL A 176 -8.35 -31.95 -0.36
CA VAL A 176 -9.00 -32.98 -1.16
C VAL A 176 -9.17 -34.28 -0.40
N VAL A 177 -10.18 -35.03 -0.78
CA VAL A 177 -10.36 -36.45 -0.37
C VAL A 177 -9.87 -37.33 -1.48
N GLU A 178 -9.17 -38.41 -1.12
CA GLU A 178 -8.79 -39.46 -2.02
C GLU A 178 -9.10 -40.85 -1.44
N GLU A 179 -9.74 -41.70 -2.23
CA GLU A 179 -9.92 -43.10 -1.91
C GLU A 179 -8.64 -43.88 -2.23
N GLN A 180 -8.07 -44.56 -1.23
CA GLN A 180 -6.87 -45.39 -1.45
C GLN A 180 -7.16 -46.59 -2.31
N GLY A 181 -6.63 -46.57 -3.53
CA GLY A 181 -6.46 -47.74 -4.38
C GLY A 181 -5.22 -48.57 -3.99
N ARG A 182 -5.42 -49.69 -3.32
CA ARG A 182 -4.59 -50.89 -3.34
C ARG A 182 -3.17 -50.93 -2.78
N ALA A 183 -2.58 -50.04 -2.13
CA ALA A 183 -1.25 -50.33 -1.58
C ALA A 183 -0.95 -49.52 -0.33
N THR A 184 -1.16 -50.06 0.78
CA THR A 184 -0.36 -49.98 2.00
C THR A 184 -1.21 -50.34 3.23
N LEU A 185 -0.69 -50.50 4.37
CA LEU A 185 -1.16 -50.97 5.66
C LEU A 185 -2.61 -50.58 6.13
N LEU A 186 -3.32 -49.76 5.38
CA LEU A 186 -4.71 -49.36 5.58
C LEU A 186 -5.66 -50.32 4.85
N ARG A 187 -6.86 -50.50 5.35
CA ARG A 187 -7.88 -51.36 4.74
C ARG A 187 -8.41 -50.72 3.46
N SER A 188 -8.75 -51.56 2.46
CA SER A 188 -9.44 -51.11 1.24
C SER A 188 -10.71 -50.35 1.62
N GLY A 189 -10.81 -49.10 1.19
CA GLY A 189 -11.93 -48.17 1.49
C GLY A 189 -11.61 -47.12 2.54
N ASP A 190 -10.37 -47.03 3.05
CA ASP A 190 -9.97 -45.89 3.90
C ASP A 190 -9.79 -44.64 3.03
N VAL A 191 -10.41 -43.55 3.42
CA VAL A 191 -10.31 -42.27 2.76
C VAL A 191 -9.09 -41.54 3.30
N ILE A 192 -8.25 -40.98 2.43
CA ILE A 192 -7.14 -40.11 2.81
C ILE A 192 -7.50 -38.70 2.44
N GLU A 193 -7.40 -37.84 3.41
CA GLU A 193 -7.55 -36.41 3.25
C GLU A 193 -6.18 -35.77 3.07
N GLN A 194 -6.00 -35.01 1.99
CA GLN A 194 -4.75 -34.36 1.65
C GLN A 194 -4.93 -32.85 1.52
N VAL A 195 -3.96 -32.11 2.05
CA VAL A 195 -3.76 -30.70 1.72
C VAL A 195 -2.72 -30.63 0.61
N ARG A 196 -3.07 -30.01 -0.50
CA ARG A 196 -2.24 -29.92 -1.70
C ARG A 196 -1.97 -28.48 -2.08
N VAL A 197 -0.88 -28.28 -2.81
CA VAL A 197 -0.51 -26.99 -3.41
C VAL A 197 -0.26 -27.18 -4.90
N ALA A 198 -0.74 -26.24 -5.69
CA ALA A 198 -0.38 -26.08 -7.09
C ALA A 198 0.19 -24.68 -7.34
N HIS A 199 1.22 -24.61 -8.16
CA HIS A 199 1.96 -23.43 -8.56
C HIS A 199 1.62 -23.02 -9.98
N PHE A 200 1.36 -21.73 -10.20
CA PHE A 200 1.22 -21.09 -11.50
C PHE A 200 2.47 -20.29 -11.81
N ASP A 201 3.16 -20.61 -12.91
CA ASP A 201 4.42 -19.97 -13.30
C ASP A 201 4.25 -18.75 -14.22
N GLY A 202 3.01 -18.28 -14.42
CA GLY A 202 2.64 -17.23 -15.37
C GLY A 202 2.05 -17.78 -16.68
N GLU A 203 2.22 -19.08 -16.95
CA GLU A 203 1.71 -19.71 -18.18
C GLU A 203 0.88 -20.97 -17.87
N ARG A 204 1.26 -21.76 -16.87
CA ARG A 204 0.65 -23.06 -16.57
C ARG A 204 0.68 -23.38 -15.09
N TRP A 205 -0.28 -24.20 -14.69
CA TRP A 205 -0.34 -24.81 -13.37
C TRP A 205 0.52 -26.07 -13.28
N THR A 206 1.18 -26.25 -12.14
CA THR A 206 1.96 -27.45 -11.79
C THR A 206 1.64 -27.82 -10.35
N ARG A 207 1.13 -29.04 -10.15
CA ARG A 207 0.94 -29.55 -8.78
C ARG A 207 2.30 -29.75 -8.12
N LEU A 208 2.53 -29.12 -6.95
CA LEU A 208 3.75 -29.31 -6.17
C LEU A 208 3.68 -30.55 -5.29
N GLY A 209 2.50 -30.96 -4.88
CA GLY A 209 2.29 -32.19 -4.12
C GLY A 209 1.47 -32.00 -2.85
N VAL A 210 1.56 -33.02 -1.96
CA VAL A 210 0.88 -33.03 -0.67
C VAL A 210 1.73 -32.31 0.36
N VAL A 211 1.14 -31.42 1.13
CA VAL A 211 1.84 -30.62 2.16
C VAL A 211 1.68 -31.18 3.57
N ASN A 212 0.56 -31.87 3.87
CA ASN A 212 0.30 -32.47 5.18
C ASN A 212 1.07 -33.79 5.39
N ARG A 213 1.05 -34.30 6.63
CA ARG A 213 1.87 -35.45 7.06
C ARG A 213 1.29 -36.82 6.69
N GLU A 214 0.02 -36.88 6.30
CA GLU A 214 -0.69 -38.11 5.93
C GLU A 214 -0.56 -39.23 7.01
N LEU A 215 -0.83 -38.87 8.27
CA LEU A 215 -0.67 -39.83 9.40
C LEU A 215 -1.70 -40.96 9.43
N GLY A 216 -2.62 -41.02 8.47
CA GLY A 216 -3.72 -41.99 8.43
C GLY A 216 -4.77 -41.77 9.51
N ILE A 217 -4.86 -40.56 10.04
CA ILE A 217 -5.89 -40.08 10.96
C ILE A 217 -6.79 -39.14 10.18
N SER A 218 -8.11 -39.32 10.27
CA SER A 218 -9.07 -38.43 9.61
C SER A 218 -8.91 -37.01 10.15
N MET A 219 -8.86 -36.05 9.24
CA MET A 219 -8.87 -34.64 9.57
C MET A 219 -10.23 -34.25 10.18
N ARG A 220 -10.29 -33.06 10.81
CA ARG A 220 -11.59 -32.55 11.28
C ARG A 220 -12.53 -32.35 10.08
N PRO A 221 -13.85 -32.50 10.28
CA PRO A 221 -14.79 -32.23 9.20
C PRO A 221 -14.53 -30.88 8.54
N PRO A 222 -14.61 -30.77 7.22
CA PRO A 222 -14.27 -29.55 6.52
C PRO A 222 -15.24 -28.42 6.87
N THR A 223 -14.68 -27.28 7.21
CA THR A 223 -15.36 -26.00 7.46
C THR A 223 -14.49 -24.89 6.92
N GLU A 224 -15.05 -23.71 6.71
CA GLU A 224 -14.25 -22.54 6.32
C GLU A 224 -13.22 -22.18 7.41
N ASP A 225 -13.56 -22.39 8.69
CA ASP A 225 -12.64 -22.14 9.82
C ASP A 225 -11.41 -23.07 9.83
N ASN A 226 -11.42 -24.22 9.15
CA ASN A 226 -10.27 -25.13 9.07
C ASN A 226 -9.73 -25.30 7.64
N ALA A 227 -10.15 -24.43 6.71
CA ALA A 227 -9.56 -24.35 5.40
C ALA A 227 -8.06 -23.99 5.49
N PRO A 228 -7.21 -24.62 4.66
CA PRO A 228 -5.80 -24.27 4.61
C PRO A 228 -5.62 -22.84 4.06
N GLN A 229 -4.57 -22.16 4.50
CA GLN A 229 -4.26 -20.80 4.09
C GLN A 229 -2.85 -20.74 3.50
N ILE A 230 -2.62 -19.79 2.57
CA ILE A 230 -1.35 -19.58 1.92
C ILE A 230 -0.99 -18.10 1.85
N ALA A 231 0.27 -17.77 2.10
CA ALA A 231 0.82 -16.44 1.83
C ALA A 231 2.14 -16.56 1.08
N ILE A 232 2.36 -15.71 0.08
CA ILE A 232 3.59 -15.67 -0.70
C ILE A 232 4.17 -14.26 -0.75
N GLY A 233 5.50 -14.19 -0.79
CA GLY A 233 6.22 -12.95 -1.04
C GLY A 233 6.45 -12.68 -2.53
N PRO A 234 7.01 -11.52 -2.88
CA PRO A 234 7.22 -11.10 -4.27
C PRO A 234 8.14 -12.01 -5.08
N THR A 235 8.95 -12.82 -4.43
CA THR A 235 9.91 -13.73 -5.07
C THR A 235 9.34 -15.13 -5.34
N GLY A 236 8.05 -15.39 -5.05
CA GLY A 236 7.43 -16.70 -5.15
C GLY A 236 7.84 -17.66 -4.03
N THR A 237 8.51 -17.18 -2.98
CA THR A 237 8.65 -17.91 -1.71
C THR A 237 7.42 -17.66 -0.85
N GLY A 238 7.02 -18.66 -0.05
CA GLY A 238 5.81 -18.53 0.74
C GLY A 238 5.70 -19.55 1.85
N ILE A 239 4.52 -19.63 2.43
CA ILE A 239 4.19 -20.57 3.49
C ILE A 239 2.72 -21.00 3.38
N VAL A 240 2.48 -22.26 3.63
CA VAL A 240 1.14 -22.85 3.77
C VAL A 240 0.94 -23.21 5.22
N VAL A 241 -0.26 -22.97 5.73
CA VAL A 241 -0.71 -23.41 7.07
C VAL A 241 -1.99 -24.20 6.96
N TRP A 242 -2.14 -25.23 7.81
CA TRP A 242 -3.33 -26.09 7.83
C TRP A 242 -3.56 -26.70 9.20
N GLN A 243 -4.78 -27.16 9.43
CA GLN A 243 -5.15 -27.95 10.60
C GLN A 243 -4.97 -29.45 10.30
N GLU A 244 -4.26 -30.16 11.15
CA GLU A 244 -4.12 -31.63 11.07
C GLU A 244 -4.04 -32.25 12.46
N PRO A 245 -4.78 -33.35 12.77
CA PRO A 245 -4.68 -34.04 14.02
C PRO A 245 -3.33 -34.71 14.24
N GLU A 246 -2.90 -34.77 15.49
CA GLU A 246 -1.79 -35.60 15.93
C GLU A 246 -2.24 -37.02 16.33
N LEU A 247 -1.27 -37.90 16.66
CA LEU A 247 -1.52 -39.28 17.09
C LEU A 247 -2.33 -39.36 18.40
N ASP A 248 -2.33 -38.30 19.19
CA ASP A 248 -3.16 -38.16 20.40
C ASP A 248 -4.61 -37.75 20.10
N GLY A 249 -4.92 -37.48 18.82
CA GLY A 249 -6.22 -37.04 18.34
C GLY A 249 -6.51 -35.56 18.48
N VAL A 250 -5.57 -34.74 18.98
CA VAL A 250 -5.71 -33.29 19.09
C VAL A 250 -5.31 -32.63 17.76
N ALA A 251 -6.19 -31.80 17.21
CA ALA A 251 -5.88 -31.07 15.97
C ALA A 251 -4.95 -29.89 16.26
N ARG A 252 -3.90 -29.76 15.47
CA ARG A 252 -2.87 -28.73 15.57
C ARG A 252 -2.79 -27.95 14.27
N ILE A 253 -2.25 -26.72 14.35
CA ILE A 253 -1.86 -25.97 13.17
C ILE A 253 -0.43 -26.33 12.81
N TRP A 254 -0.24 -26.68 11.55
CA TRP A 254 1.02 -27.04 10.93
C TRP A 254 1.35 -26.04 9.84
N ALA A 255 2.62 -25.92 9.53
CA ALA A 255 3.10 -25.03 8.48
C ALA A 255 4.17 -25.72 7.62
N ARG A 256 4.28 -25.26 6.37
CA ARG A 256 5.32 -25.69 5.43
C ARG A 256 5.72 -24.55 4.52
N ARG A 257 7.02 -24.24 4.44
CA ARG A 257 7.52 -23.21 3.53
C ARG A 257 7.54 -23.71 2.09
N LEU A 258 7.33 -22.76 1.18
CA LEU A 258 7.45 -22.92 -0.27
C LEU A 258 8.67 -22.14 -0.75
N PHE A 259 9.49 -22.77 -1.60
CA PHE A 259 10.61 -22.14 -2.29
C PHE A 259 10.42 -22.34 -3.79
N GLY A 260 9.65 -21.47 -4.43
CA GLY A 260 9.20 -21.68 -5.80
C GLY A 260 8.46 -23.01 -5.94
N GLN A 261 8.99 -23.95 -6.70
CA GLN A 261 8.38 -25.28 -6.91
C GLN A 261 8.80 -26.34 -5.89
N SER A 262 9.45 -25.96 -4.79
CA SER A 262 9.94 -26.90 -3.78
C SER A 262 9.24 -26.71 -2.45
N LEU A 263 8.89 -27.83 -1.80
CA LEU A 263 8.32 -27.86 -0.46
C LEU A 263 9.43 -28.15 0.57
N ASP A 264 9.46 -27.37 1.66
CA ASP A 264 10.36 -27.60 2.79
C ASP A 264 9.80 -28.69 3.74
N TYR A 265 10.38 -28.87 4.92
CA TYR A 265 9.87 -29.76 5.94
C TYR A 265 8.62 -29.20 6.63
N VAL A 266 7.83 -30.09 7.24
CA VAL A 266 6.62 -29.73 8.00
C VAL A 266 7.01 -29.28 9.40
N MET A 267 6.43 -28.15 9.86
CA MET A 267 6.71 -27.54 11.15
C MET A 267 5.42 -27.40 11.99
N PRO A 268 5.47 -27.65 13.31
CA PRO A 268 4.34 -27.34 14.18
C PRO A 268 4.26 -25.82 14.40
N ALA A 269 3.11 -25.21 14.10
CA ALA A 269 2.87 -23.79 14.28
C ALA A 269 2.05 -23.47 15.56
N SER A 270 1.19 -24.41 16.00
CA SER A 270 0.38 -24.18 17.20
C SER A 270 1.06 -24.62 18.49
N ALA A 271 0.67 -23.99 19.61
CA ALA A 271 1.18 -24.31 20.93
C ALA A 271 0.70 -25.67 21.44
N THR A 272 1.59 -26.41 22.08
CA THR A 272 1.27 -27.64 22.82
C THR A 272 1.16 -27.39 24.33
N SER A 273 1.56 -26.20 24.79
CA SER A 273 1.46 -25.76 26.18
C SER A 273 1.35 -24.24 26.26
N PHE A 274 0.72 -23.73 27.32
CA PHE A 274 0.72 -22.31 27.63
C PHE A 274 1.09 -22.11 29.11
N GLY A 275 2.19 -21.43 29.36
CA GLY A 275 2.86 -21.46 30.65
C GLY A 275 3.34 -22.86 30.99
N ALA A 276 2.95 -23.40 32.18
CA ALA A 276 3.26 -24.77 32.59
C ALA A 276 2.13 -25.79 32.29
N ALA A 277 1.02 -25.33 31.72
CA ALA A 277 -0.14 -26.18 31.45
C ALA A 277 -0.09 -26.74 30.00
N PRO A 278 -0.29 -28.06 29.80
CA PRO A 278 -0.45 -28.61 28.46
C PRO A 278 -1.79 -28.15 27.87
N ILE A 279 -1.80 -27.94 26.56
CA ILE A 279 -2.99 -27.69 25.77
C ILE A 279 -3.41 -28.98 25.08
N ASN A 280 -4.59 -29.49 25.45
CA ASN A 280 -5.17 -30.72 24.90
C ASN A 280 -6.42 -30.44 24.05
N GLU A 281 -6.63 -29.18 23.69
CA GLU A 281 -7.75 -28.73 22.88
C GLU A 281 -7.29 -28.45 21.44
N ASP A 282 -8.22 -28.63 20.51
CA ASP A 282 -7.96 -28.39 19.08
C ASP A 282 -7.59 -26.93 18.82
N ALA A 283 -6.64 -26.73 17.89
CA ALA A 283 -6.38 -25.43 17.26
C ALA A 283 -7.08 -25.39 15.91
N ASP A 284 -7.68 -24.27 15.54
CA ASP A 284 -8.38 -24.05 14.29
C ASP A 284 -8.23 -22.64 13.76
N ALA A 285 -8.90 -22.31 12.65
CA ALA A 285 -8.93 -21.01 12.01
C ALA A 285 -7.53 -20.41 11.80
N PRO A 286 -6.61 -21.11 11.09
CA PRO A 286 -5.31 -20.55 10.81
C PRO A 286 -5.41 -19.33 9.87
N SER A 287 -4.59 -18.33 10.13
CA SER A 287 -4.36 -17.19 9.24
C SER A 287 -2.87 -16.93 9.19
N VAL A 288 -2.33 -16.54 8.03
CA VAL A 288 -0.90 -16.41 7.85
C VAL A 288 -0.54 -15.16 7.06
N ALA A 289 0.49 -14.46 7.51
CA ALA A 289 1.13 -13.37 6.80
C ALA A 289 2.60 -13.70 6.51
N PHE A 290 3.14 -13.14 5.42
CA PHE A 290 4.48 -13.46 4.95
C PHE A 290 5.16 -12.20 4.39
N THR A 291 6.36 -11.88 4.87
CA THR A 291 7.12 -10.72 4.40
C THR A 291 8.00 -11.07 3.20
N ARG A 292 8.45 -10.04 2.48
CA ARG A 292 9.45 -10.14 1.41
C ARG A 292 10.75 -10.81 1.87
N LEU A 293 11.13 -10.64 3.12
CA LEU A 293 12.34 -11.21 3.73
C LEU A 293 12.16 -12.65 4.20
N GLY A 294 10.97 -13.22 4.07
CA GLY A 294 10.72 -14.64 4.41
C GLY A 294 10.33 -14.88 5.86
N GLN A 295 10.03 -13.86 6.64
CA GLN A 295 9.39 -13.98 7.94
C GLN A 295 7.92 -14.32 7.76
N ALA A 296 7.38 -15.16 8.62
CA ALA A 296 5.96 -15.50 8.64
C ALA A 296 5.37 -15.39 10.04
N GLU A 297 4.15 -14.89 10.09
CA GLU A 297 3.33 -14.88 11.30
C GLU A 297 2.10 -15.74 11.08
N VAL A 298 1.86 -16.62 12.04
CA VAL A 298 0.70 -17.50 12.03
C VAL A 298 -0.19 -17.19 13.20
N ALA A 299 -1.40 -16.71 12.93
CA ALA A 299 -2.45 -16.57 13.93
C ALA A 299 -3.41 -17.77 13.86
N TYR A 300 -3.95 -18.18 14.99
CA TYR A 300 -4.92 -19.26 15.07
C TYR A 300 -5.75 -19.17 16.35
N ARG A 301 -6.92 -19.79 16.34
CA ARG A 301 -7.78 -19.92 17.54
C ARG A 301 -7.47 -21.25 18.24
N GLN A 302 -7.34 -21.20 19.58
CA GLN A 302 -7.17 -22.41 20.41
C GLN A 302 -7.66 -22.17 21.83
N ASP A 303 -8.33 -23.14 22.45
CA ASP A 303 -8.62 -23.08 23.88
C ASP A 303 -7.34 -23.41 24.66
N ALA A 304 -6.92 -22.47 25.49
CA ALA A 304 -5.71 -22.62 26.30
C ALA A 304 -5.84 -23.65 27.46
N GLY A 305 -7.02 -24.21 27.62
CA GLY A 305 -7.32 -25.22 28.65
C GLY A 305 -7.52 -24.67 30.07
N PRO A 306 -8.19 -25.42 30.93
CA PRO A 306 -8.60 -24.95 32.27
C PRO A 306 -7.43 -24.77 33.25
N GLY A 307 -6.27 -25.35 32.96
CA GLY A 307 -5.04 -25.25 33.76
C GLY A 307 -4.11 -24.12 33.37
N SER A 308 -4.44 -23.37 32.32
CA SER A 308 -3.60 -22.30 31.79
C SER A 308 -3.74 -21.01 32.60
N PRO A 309 -2.77 -20.08 32.51
CA PRO A 309 -2.89 -18.75 33.10
C PRO A 309 -4.08 -17.93 32.58
N LEU A 310 -4.52 -18.22 31.34
CA LEU A 310 -5.61 -17.54 30.63
C LEU A 310 -6.54 -18.59 30.01
N PRO A 311 -7.38 -19.28 30.78
CA PRO A 311 -8.20 -20.39 30.28
C PRO A 311 -9.27 -19.93 29.29
N GLY A 312 -9.72 -20.84 28.43
CA GLY A 312 -10.74 -20.64 27.42
C GLY A 312 -10.17 -20.30 26.03
N PRO A 313 -11.05 -20.16 24.99
CA PRO A 313 -10.63 -19.85 23.64
C PRO A 313 -9.86 -18.53 23.56
N ARG A 314 -8.78 -18.54 22.78
CA ARG A 314 -7.87 -17.42 22.57
C ARG A 314 -7.38 -17.38 21.15
N ILE A 315 -6.95 -16.20 20.70
CA ILE A 315 -6.10 -16.10 19.53
C ILE A 315 -4.65 -16.17 19.98
N PHE A 316 -3.93 -17.10 19.38
CA PHE A 316 -2.49 -17.24 19.52
C PHE A 316 -1.82 -16.71 18.24
N VAL A 317 -0.64 -16.13 18.40
CA VAL A 317 0.25 -15.73 17.30
C VAL A 317 1.60 -16.39 17.51
N ASN A 318 2.20 -16.89 16.45
CA ASN A 318 3.51 -17.52 16.49
C ASN A 318 4.36 -17.04 15.32
N ASP A 319 5.57 -16.56 15.63
CA ASP A 319 6.54 -16.04 14.68
C ASP A 319 7.43 -17.15 14.14
N LEU A 320 7.59 -17.19 12.83
CA LEU A 320 8.63 -17.95 12.13
C LEU A 320 9.66 -16.93 11.60
N PRO A 321 10.80 -16.77 12.31
CA PRO A 321 11.81 -15.80 11.97
C PRO A 321 12.34 -15.96 10.54
N ASN A 322 12.88 -14.89 9.98
CA ASN A 322 13.53 -14.92 8.68
C ASN A 322 14.63 -15.99 8.63
N GLY A 323 14.46 -16.98 7.77
CA GLY A 323 15.32 -18.14 7.65
C GLY A 323 16.02 -18.24 6.30
N GLU A 324 16.60 -17.16 5.77
CA GLU A 324 17.37 -17.23 4.52
C GLU A 324 18.53 -18.26 4.54
N ALA A 325 18.89 -18.80 5.69
CA ALA A 325 20.14 -19.53 5.81
C ALA A 325 20.11 -20.84 6.59
N ALA A 326 19.03 -21.25 7.21
CA ALA A 326 19.12 -22.44 8.07
C ALA A 326 17.98 -23.42 7.84
N SER A 327 18.29 -24.54 7.25
CA SER A 327 17.60 -25.79 7.55
C SER A 327 17.55 -25.95 9.07
N GLY A 328 16.38 -25.78 9.69
CA GLY A 328 16.18 -25.86 11.12
C GLY A 328 15.63 -24.60 11.80
N THR A 329 15.14 -23.60 11.08
CA THR A 329 14.41 -22.49 11.67
C THR A 329 13.05 -23.00 12.13
N GLU A 330 12.77 -22.93 13.42
CA GLU A 330 11.53 -23.32 14.04
C GLU A 330 10.74 -22.08 14.47
N PHE A 331 9.44 -22.24 14.69
CA PHE A 331 8.61 -21.19 15.30
C PHE A 331 9.15 -20.79 16.68
N ALA A 332 9.13 -19.49 16.96
CA ALA A 332 9.73 -18.92 18.17
C ALA A 332 8.98 -19.27 19.46
N GLY A 333 7.70 -19.58 19.35
CA GLY A 333 6.81 -19.92 20.46
C GLY A 333 5.57 -19.01 20.51
N ALA A 334 4.42 -19.66 20.59
CA ALA A 334 3.15 -18.95 20.50
C ALA A 334 2.89 -18.07 21.71
N ILE A 335 2.36 -16.87 21.47
CA ILE A 335 1.88 -15.92 22.48
C ILE A 335 0.38 -15.69 22.31
N VAL A 336 -0.31 -15.28 23.38
CA VAL A 336 -1.70 -14.85 23.31
C VAL A 336 -1.79 -13.42 22.82
N ALA A 337 -2.52 -13.21 21.72
CA ALA A 337 -2.64 -11.91 21.05
C ALA A 337 -3.27 -10.83 21.93
N ASP A 338 -4.29 -11.18 22.74
CA ASP A 338 -4.97 -10.24 23.62
C ASP A 338 -5.30 -10.90 24.97
N SER A 339 -4.45 -10.66 25.95
CA SER A 339 -4.64 -11.15 27.30
C SER A 339 -5.78 -10.43 28.05
N SER A 340 -6.26 -9.29 27.56
CA SER A 340 -7.34 -8.51 28.18
C SER A 340 -8.73 -9.05 27.86
N VAL A 341 -8.87 -9.87 26.83
CA VAL A 341 -10.14 -10.55 26.54
C VAL A 341 -10.43 -11.56 27.61
N ALA A 342 -11.53 -11.36 28.30
CA ALA A 342 -12.01 -12.34 29.26
C ALA A 342 -12.39 -13.63 28.52
N GLY A 343 -11.44 -14.56 28.44
CA GLY A 343 -11.73 -15.93 28.06
C GLY A 343 -12.40 -16.59 29.26
N GLY A 344 -13.55 -17.13 29.03
CA GLY A 344 -14.25 -17.97 29.97
C GLY A 344 -14.90 -19.11 29.23
N LYS A 345 -15.34 -20.12 29.93
CA LYS A 345 -16.13 -21.21 29.34
C LYS A 345 -17.35 -20.59 28.62
N GLY A 346 -17.38 -20.69 27.29
CA GLY A 346 -18.44 -20.14 26.47
C GLY A 346 -18.13 -18.77 25.82
N ALA A 347 -16.90 -18.26 25.92
CA ALA A 347 -16.47 -17.12 25.08
C ALA A 347 -16.49 -17.51 23.62
N LEU A 348 -17.06 -16.63 22.79
CA LEU A 348 -17.07 -16.77 21.33
C LEU A 348 -15.92 -15.95 20.76
N ILE A 349 -14.95 -16.63 20.17
CA ILE A 349 -13.81 -16.01 19.48
C ILE A 349 -13.89 -16.40 18.01
N GLY A 350 -14.01 -15.41 17.14
CA GLY A 350 -14.02 -15.59 15.70
C GLY A 350 -12.64 -15.94 15.12
N PRO A 351 -12.58 -16.34 13.85
CA PRO A 351 -11.33 -16.56 13.17
C PRO A 351 -10.49 -15.28 13.08
N PRO A 352 -9.16 -15.37 13.22
CA PRO A 352 -8.27 -14.23 13.08
C PRO A 352 -8.01 -13.91 11.60
N SER A 353 -7.70 -12.63 11.32
CA SER A 353 -7.05 -12.18 10.10
C SER A 353 -5.77 -11.46 10.49
N ILE A 354 -4.63 -11.95 10.02
CA ILE A 354 -3.31 -11.40 10.35
C ILE A 354 -2.63 -10.87 9.09
N ASP A 355 -1.92 -9.76 9.23
CA ASP A 355 -1.06 -9.23 8.18
C ASP A 355 0.17 -8.53 8.76
N LEU A 356 1.20 -8.38 7.92
CA LEU A 356 2.52 -7.85 8.25
C LEU A 356 2.95 -6.77 7.28
N ASP A 357 3.66 -5.76 7.78
CA ASP A 357 4.46 -4.87 6.94
C ASP A 357 5.91 -5.37 6.81
N GLU A 358 6.69 -4.74 5.92
CA GLU A 358 8.12 -5.05 5.74
C GLU A 358 9.01 -4.56 6.89
N LYS A 359 8.44 -3.89 7.88
CA LYS A 359 9.10 -3.46 9.12
C LYS A 359 8.79 -4.37 10.29
N GLU A 360 8.16 -5.52 9.98
CA GLU A 360 7.78 -6.53 10.98
C GLU A 360 6.72 -6.01 11.97
N SER A 361 5.92 -5.00 11.54
CA SER A 361 4.74 -4.60 12.30
C SER A 361 3.59 -5.52 11.94
N LEU A 362 2.92 -6.01 12.96
CA LEU A 362 1.79 -6.94 12.86
C LEU A 362 0.48 -6.20 13.05
N ARG A 363 -0.51 -6.57 12.26
CA ARG A 363 -1.91 -6.26 12.51
C ARG A 363 -2.73 -7.53 12.52
N LEU A 364 -3.52 -7.68 13.58
CA LEU A 364 -4.40 -8.81 13.79
C LEU A 364 -5.82 -8.32 14.07
N LEU A 365 -6.77 -8.80 13.28
CA LEU A 365 -8.19 -8.60 13.50
C LEU A 365 -8.86 -9.91 13.89
N TYR A 366 -9.81 -9.86 14.81
CA TYR A 366 -10.68 -10.97 15.17
C TYR A 366 -11.91 -10.46 15.90
N ASP A 367 -12.95 -11.27 15.97
CA ASP A 367 -14.12 -11.00 16.79
C ASP A 367 -14.02 -11.67 18.16
N ALA A 368 -14.41 -10.96 19.19
CA ALA A 368 -14.51 -11.51 20.55
C ALA A 368 -15.89 -11.19 21.15
N ASN A 369 -16.74 -12.20 21.24
CA ASN A 369 -18.11 -12.09 21.75
C ASN A 369 -18.96 -11.04 20.98
N GLY A 370 -18.88 -11.04 19.63
CA GLY A 370 -19.56 -10.09 18.77
C GLY A 370 -18.91 -8.71 18.75
N THR A 371 -17.69 -8.56 19.24
CA THR A 371 -16.96 -7.30 19.23
C THR A 371 -15.68 -7.43 18.40
N PRO A 372 -15.59 -6.79 17.23
CA PRO A 372 -14.38 -6.73 16.46
C PRO A 372 -13.22 -6.07 17.23
N ARG A 373 -12.05 -6.66 17.15
CA ARG A 373 -10.83 -6.21 17.81
C ARG A 373 -9.69 -6.09 16.82
N VAL A 374 -8.95 -5.01 16.94
CA VAL A 374 -7.69 -4.79 16.22
C VAL A 374 -6.57 -4.82 17.24
N VAL A 375 -5.59 -5.68 17.02
CA VAL A 375 -4.37 -5.75 17.83
C VAL A 375 -3.20 -5.41 16.94
N GLU A 376 -2.37 -4.49 17.37
CA GLU A 376 -1.15 -4.08 16.68
C GLU A 376 0.04 -4.51 17.51
N GLY A 377 1.08 -5.00 16.83
CA GLY A 377 2.29 -5.45 17.46
C GLY A 377 3.51 -5.17 16.58
N THR A 378 4.68 -5.37 17.15
CA THR A 378 5.95 -5.34 16.42
C THR A 378 6.80 -6.49 16.88
N ASP A 379 7.55 -7.12 15.98
CA ASP A 379 8.62 -8.00 16.39
C ASP A 379 9.72 -7.19 17.09
N LEU A 380 10.10 -7.59 18.29
CA LEU A 380 11.12 -6.93 19.11
C LEU A 380 12.51 -7.55 18.93
N GLY A 381 12.77 -8.26 17.84
CA GLY A 381 14.09 -8.74 17.47
C GLY A 381 14.19 -10.26 17.28
N LEU A 382 15.38 -10.75 16.95
CA LEU A 382 15.73 -12.14 16.62
C LEU A 382 15.34 -13.22 17.67
N SER A 383 14.69 -12.83 18.76
CA SER A 383 14.21 -13.74 19.81
C SER A 383 12.74 -14.10 19.69
N GLY A 384 12.02 -13.62 18.68
CA GLY A 384 10.61 -13.94 18.46
C GLY A 384 9.68 -13.45 19.57
N THR A 385 9.98 -12.35 20.22
CA THR A 385 9.10 -11.74 21.21
C THR A 385 8.29 -10.62 20.59
N PHE A 386 7.01 -10.83 20.46
CA PHE A 386 6.05 -9.80 20.08
C PHE A 386 5.71 -8.87 21.21
N SER A 387 5.61 -7.58 20.91
CA SER A 387 4.94 -6.61 21.77
C SER A 387 3.63 -6.21 21.12
N LEU A 388 2.54 -6.83 21.57
CA LEU A 388 1.21 -6.50 21.09
C LEU A 388 0.69 -5.25 21.79
N GLY A 389 0.14 -4.31 21.00
CA GLY A 389 -0.54 -3.13 21.53
C GLY A 389 -1.91 -3.44 22.14
N PRO A 390 -2.56 -2.46 22.78
CA PRO A 390 -3.91 -2.66 23.30
C PRO A 390 -4.91 -2.80 22.14
N PRO A 391 -5.90 -3.71 22.24
CA PRO A 391 -6.90 -3.86 21.20
C PRO A 391 -7.77 -2.61 21.07
N PHE A 392 -8.14 -2.28 19.85
CA PHE A 392 -9.19 -1.31 19.57
C PHE A 392 -10.54 -1.99 19.76
N VAL A 393 -11.35 -1.50 20.69
CA VAL A 393 -12.69 -2.04 20.97
C VAL A 393 -13.73 -1.08 20.41
N GLN A 394 -14.62 -1.59 19.56
CA GLN A 394 -15.72 -0.80 19.01
C GLN A 394 -16.81 -0.46 20.03
N SER A 395 -17.60 0.58 19.73
CA SER A 395 -18.71 0.99 20.58
C SER A 395 -19.84 -0.05 20.61
N LYS A 396 -20.60 -0.09 21.70
CA LYS A 396 -21.70 -1.04 21.90
C LYS A 396 -22.81 -0.97 20.83
N GLU A 397 -22.98 0.16 20.16
CA GLU A 397 -24.00 0.36 19.12
C GLU A 397 -23.70 -0.44 17.84
N GLN A 398 -22.47 -0.91 17.67
CA GLN A 398 -22.01 -1.69 16.53
C GLN A 398 -22.10 -3.20 16.76
N GLN A 399 -22.39 -3.65 17.98
CA GLN A 399 -22.36 -5.05 18.41
C GLN A 399 -23.62 -5.86 18.09
N GLU A 400 -24.76 -5.22 17.80
CA GLU A 400 -26.08 -5.91 17.81
C GLU A 400 -26.41 -6.68 16.53
N HIS A 401 -25.55 -6.70 15.50
CA HIS A 401 -25.86 -7.26 14.18
C HIS A 401 -24.90 -8.31 13.64
N SER A 402 -24.01 -8.88 14.45
CA SER A 402 -23.03 -9.84 13.95
C SER A 402 -23.49 -11.30 14.10
N GLU A 403 -24.24 -11.78 13.12
CA GLU A 403 -24.04 -13.13 12.64
C GLU A 403 -23.10 -13.04 11.45
N VAL A 404 -21.74 -13.15 11.68
CA VAL A 404 -20.71 -13.27 10.62
C VAL A 404 -20.35 -11.91 9.92
N PRO A 405 -19.36 -11.77 9.12
CA PRO A 405 -18.15 -12.45 8.81
C PRO A 405 -16.93 -11.82 9.48
N SER A 406 -15.81 -12.49 9.34
CA SER A 406 -14.52 -12.10 9.87
C SER A 406 -14.17 -10.66 9.52
N ALA A 407 -13.71 -9.90 10.50
CA ALA A 407 -12.97 -8.68 10.23
C ALA A 407 -11.72 -9.04 9.43
N THR A 408 -11.37 -8.22 8.45
CA THR A 408 -10.23 -8.47 7.56
C THR A 408 -9.30 -7.27 7.48
N SER A 409 -8.02 -7.50 7.31
CA SER A 409 -6.99 -6.47 7.26
C SER A 409 -5.95 -6.78 6.21
N VAL A 410 -5.42 -5.75 5.58
CA VAL A 410 -4.23 -5.80 4.73
C VAL A 410 -3.32 -4.61 5.04
N MET A 411 -2.02 -4.89 5.26
CA MET A 411 -1.01 -3.89 5.56
C MET A 411 -0.22 -3.47 4.31
N ASN A 412 0.28 -2.25 4.32
CA ASN A 412 1.22 -1.74 3.34
C ASN A 412 2.65 -2.09 3.76
N PRO A 413 3.56 -2.46 2.86
CA PRO A 413 4.97 -2.73 3.18
C PRO A 413 5.69 -1.61 3.93
N GLU A 414 5.32 -0.36 3.69
CA GLU A 414 5.90 0.81 4.38
C GLU A 414 5.27 1.10 5.75
N GLY A 415 4.28 0.32 6.17
CA GLY A 415 3.48 0.50 7.37
C GLY A 415 2.12 1.14 7.11
N GLY A 416 1.23 1.02 8.08
CA GLY A 416 -0.17 1.35 7.92
C GLY A 416 -0.96 0.22 7.23
N GLY A 417 -2.28 0.36 7.08
CA GLY A 417 -3.12 -0.71 6.53
C GLY A 417 -4.58 -0.35 6.48
N VAL A 418 -5.33 -1.11 5.69
CA VAL A 418 -6.79 -1.04 5.63
C VAL A 418 -7.37 -2.21 6.38
N SER A 419 -8.30 -1.92 7.29
CA SER A 419 -9.08 -2.91 8.02
C SER A 419 -10.55 -2.66 7.78
N ALA A 420 -11.34 -3.71 7.65
CA ALA A 420 -12.77 -3.60 7.47
C ALA A 420 -13.52 -4.66 8.28
N TRP A 421 -14.72 -4.31 8.75
CA TRP A 421 -15.57 -5.22 9.53
C TRP A 421 -17.04 -4.83 9.42
N PRO A 422 -17.96 -5.78 9.57
CA PRO A 422 -19.38 -5.50 9.63
C PRO A 422 -19.73 -4.61 10.81
N SER A 423 -20.62 -3.65 10.58
CA SER A 423 -21.02 -2.61 11.52
C SER A 423 -22.44 -2.13 11.22
N ALA A 424 -22.85 -1.07 11.88
CA ALA A 424 -24.09 -0.37 11.59
C ALA A 424 -23.82 1.14 11.44
N ASP A 425 -24.64 1.78 10.62
CA ASP A 425 -24.66 3.23 10.50
C ASP A 425 -25.37 3.88 11.72
N PRO A 426 -25.35 5.23 11.85
CA PRO A 426 -26.02 5.92 12.97
C PRO A 426 -27.54 5.71 13.03
N SER A 427 -28.17 5.20 11.96
CA SER A 427 -29.60 4.84 11.96
C SER A 427 -29.84 3.39 12.42
N GLY A 428 -28.77 2.59 12.61
CA GLY A 428 -28.83 1.17 12.92
C GLY A 428 -28.90 0.27 11.68
N ALA A 429 -28.74 0.83 10.47
CA ALA A 429 -28.72 0.02 9.25
C ALA A 429 -27.35 -0.65 9.06
N PRO A 430 -27.30 -1.93 8.56
CA PRO A 430 -26.06 -2.63 8.33
C PRO A 430 -25.12 -1.87 7.39
N ALA A 431 -23.85 -1.76 7.79
CA ALA A 431 -22.78 -1.09 7.06
C ALA A 431 -21.46 -1.83 7.29
N VAL A 432 -20.44 -1.53 6.52
CA VAL A 432 -19.07 -1.94 6.75
C VAL A 432 -18.28 -0.76 7.31
N ALA A 433 -17.69 -0.94 8.48
CA ALA A 433 -16.73 0.01 9.01
C ALA A 433 -15.38 -0.22 8.33
N VAL A 434 -14.74 0.86 7.93
CA VAL A 434 -13.40 0.87 7.33
C VAL A 434 -12.50 1.73 8.20
N ARG A 435 -11.34 1.20 8.51
CA ARG A 435 -10.27 1.92 9.19
C ARG A 435 -9.02 1.87 8.35
N GLU A 436 -8.43 3.01 8.13
CA GLU A 436 -7.11 3.14 7.55
C GLU A 436 -6.15 3.72 8.57
N ASP A 437 -5.02 3.04 8.73
CA ASP A 437 -3.91 3.47 9.54
C ASP A 437 -2.75 3.89 8.63
N PHE A 438 -2.13 5.01 8.97
CA PHE A 438 -1.02 5.57 8.21
C PHE A 438 0.32 5.28 8.89
N PRO A 439 1.44 5.25 8.13
CA PRO A 439 2.78 5.03 8.71
C PRO A 439 3.19 6.06 9.78
N ASP A 440 2.58 7.24 9.79
CA ASP A 440 2.82 8.30 10.78
C ASP A 440 1.99 8.15 12.08
N GLY A 441 1.21 7.07 12.19
CA GLY A 441 0.31 6.78 13.31
C GLY A 441 -1.03 7.51 13.26
N ALA A 442 -1.33 8.26 12.20
CA ALA A 442 -2.66 8.82 12.00
C ALA A 442 -3.67 7.72 11.63
N VAL A 443 -4.93 7.93 11.96
CA VAL A 443 -6.02 6.99 11.69
C VAL A 443 -7.17 7.73 11.01
N GLN A 444 -7.76 7.09 9.99
CA GLN A 444 -9.00 7.52 9.38
C GLN A 444 -10.03 6.40 9.47
N THR A 445 -11.28 6.73 9.74
CA THR A 445 -12.38 5.77 9.80
C THR A 445 -13.56 6.27 9.00
N GLY A 446 -14.32 5.34 8.45
CA GLY A 446 -15.56 5.63 7.73
C GLY A 446 -16.52 4.45 7.74
N LEU A 447 -17.75 4.70 7.35
CA LEU A 447 -18.77 3.68 7.15
C LEU A 447 -19.16 3.67 5.69
N ILE A 448 -19.26 2.48 5.13
CA ILE A 448 -19.68 2.25 3.75
C ILE A 448 -20.85 1.27 3.69
N SER A 449 -21.77 1.49 2.79
CA SER A 449 -22.88 0.57 2.50
C SER A 449 -23.33 0.75 1.06
N GLY A 450 -23.86 -0.30 0.46
CA GLY A 450 -24.50 -0.22 -0.86
C GLY A 450 -25.85 0.50 -0.79
N ALA A 451 -26.29 1.00 -1.92
CA ALA A 451 -27.55 1.76 -2.04
C ALA A 451 -28.80 0.94 -1.66
N ALA A 452 -28.77 -0.38 -1.86
CA ALA A 452 -29.88 -1.27 -1.53
C ALA A 452 -29.98 -1.58 -0.03
N GLY A 453 -28.88 -1.42 0.74
CA GLY A 453 -28.85 -1.80 2.16
C GLY A 453 -28.96 -3.31 2.40
N GLY A 454 -29.33 -3.69 3.62
CA GLY A 454 -29.50 -5.09 4.02
C GLY A 454 -28.26 -5.68 4.74
N PRO A 455 -28.33 -6.95 5.20
CA PRO A 455 -27.26 -7.59 5.96
C PRO A 455 -25.96 -7.65 5.16
N ILE A 456 -24.84 -7.56 5.88
CA ILE A 456 -23.50 -7.72 5.31
C ILE A 456 -23.17 -9.21 5.28
N GLY A 457 -22.77 -9.71 4.12
CA GLY A 457 -22.26 -11.05 3.91
C GLY A 457 -20.72 -11.08 3.91
N GLU A 458 -20.13 -11.92 3.06
CA GLU A 458 -18.68 -12.03 2.91
C GLU A 458 -18.04 -10.69 2.58
N LEU A 459 -16.87 -10.43 3.18
CA LEU A 459 -16.11 -9.18 3.14
C LEU A 459 -14.65 -9.48 2.85
N ALA A 460 -14.04 -8.70 1.98
CA ALA A 460 -12.61 -8.78 1.72
C ALA A 460 -11.99 -7.38 1.52
N VAL A 461 -10.70 -7.29 1.78
CA VAL A 461 -9.88 -6.10 1.52
C VAL A 461 -8.68 -6.45 0.67
N GLY A 462 -8.25 -5.51 -0.16
CA GLY A 462 -7.00 -5.57 -0.91
C GLY A 462 -6.30 -4.22 -0.82
N ARG A 463 -4.97 -4.20 -0.94
CA ARG A 463 -4.18 -2.97 -0.87
C ARG A 463 -3.00 -3.00 -1.83
N SER A 464 -2.66 -1.83 -2.38
CA SER A 464 -1.46 -1.62 -3.19
C SER A 464 -0.28 -1.12 -2.36
N ASN A 465 0.93 -1.22 -2.91
CA ASN A 465 2.12 -0.57 -2.35
C ASN A 465 2.06 0.97 -2.46
N LEU A 466 1.15 1.50 -3.28
CA LEU A 466 0.90 2.93 -3.40
C LEU A 466 -0.02 3.49 -2.30
N GLY A 467 -0.47 2.63 -1.38
CA GLY A 467 -1.32 3.03 -0.27
C GLY A 467 -2.82 3.02 -0.56
N ASP A 468 -3.23 2.76 -1.80
CA ASP A 468 -4.65 2.60 -2.15
C ASP A 468 -5.18 1.28 -1.64
N GLY A 469 -6.45 1.24 -1.23
CA GLY A 469 -7.14 0.06 -0.76
C GLY A 469 -8.47 -0.17 -1.45
N LEU A 470 -8.87 -1.42 -1.54
CA LEU A 470 -10.20 -1.85 -1.98
C LEU A 470 -10.89 -2.58 -0.83
N VAL A 471 -12.14 -2.25 -0.60
CA VAL A 471 -13.03 -2.96 0.32
C VAL A 471 -14.22 -3.44 -0.49
N ALA A 472 -14.46 -4.74 -0.52
CA ALA A 472 -15.58 -5.31 -1.26
C ALA A 472 -16.33 -6.32 -0.41
N PHE A 473 -17.66 -6.38 -0.57
CA PHE A 473 -18.52 -7.23 0.22
C PHE A 473 -19.82 -7.54 -0.49
N GLN A 474 -20.43 -8.64 -0.07
CA GLN A 474 -21.82 -8.93 -0.42
C GLN A 474 -22.74 -8.22 0.57
N GLN A 475 -23.82 -7.61 0.08
CA GLN A 475 -24.85 -6.96 0.89
C GLN A 475 -26.24 -7.28 0.38
N GLY A 476 -27.14 -7.53 1.31
CA GLY A 476 -28.54 -7.87 1.02
C GLY A 476 -28.92 -9.26 1.53
N PRO A 477 -30.22 -9.57 1.62
CA PRO A 477 -30.69 -10.90 2.01
C PRO A 477 -30.39 -11.93 0.93
N THR A 478 -30.38 -13.21 1.31
CA THR A 478 -30.34 -14.32 0.36
C THR A 478 -31.49 -14.20 -0.66
N GLY A 479 -31.17 -14.22 -1.95
CA GLY A 479 -32.12 -14.06 -3.03
C GLY A 479 -32.40 -12.59 -3.43
N ASP A 480 -31.69 -11.60 -2.85
CA ASP A 480 -31.74 -10.20 -3.29
C ASP A 480 -30.43 -9.50 -2.87
N ALA A 481 -29.29 -10.09 -3.24
CA ALA A 481 -27.97 -9.63 -2.87
C ALA A 481 -27.37 -8.65 -3.89
N SER A 482 -26.45 -7.82 -3.42
CA SER A 482 -25.60 -6.95 -4.23
C SER A 482 -24.14 -7.22 -3.95
N ILE A 483 -23.29 -7.05 -4.95
CA ILE A 483 -21.82 -6.94 -4.79
C ILE A 483 -21.50 -5.45 -4.71
N VAL A 484 -20.91 -5.04 -3.62
CA VAL A 484 -20.61 -3.65 -3.29
C VAL A 484 -19.10 -3.51 -3.10
N ALA A 485 -18.53 -2.43 -3.62
CA ALA A 485 -17.14 -2.12 -3.42
C ALA A 485 -16.93 -0.65 -3.10
N ALA A 486 -15.90 -0.36 -2.32
CA ALA A 486 -15.42 1.00 -2.05
C ALA A 486 -13.90 1.05 -2.17
N GLN A 487 -13.40 2.24 -2.47
CA GLN A 487 -11.99 2.51 -2.54
C GLN A 487 -11.56 3.35 -1.34
N VAL A 488 -10.43 3.01 -0.78
CA VAL A 488 -9.63 3.86 0.09
C VAL A 488 -8.53 4.45 -0.79
N SER A 489 -8.62 5.72 -1.12
CA SER A 489 -7.74 6.38 -2.08
C SER A 489 -6.61 7.08 -1.36
N ALA A 490 -5.37 6.72 -1.64
CA ALA A 490 -4.18 7.36 -1.11
C ALA A 490 -3.75 8.57 -1.97
N PRO A 491 -3.12 9.59 -1.39
CA PRO A 491 -2.50 10.67 -2.16
C PRO A 491 -1.31 10.14 -2.97
N PRO A 492 -0.89 10.85 -4.03
CA PRO A 492 0.31 10.49 -4.79
C PRO A 492 1.53 10.31 -3.87
N ASP A 493 2.38 9.36 -4.18
CA ASP A 493 3.60 9.09 -3.43
C ASP A 493 4.55 10.29 -3.39
N THR A 494 5.48 10.26 -2.44
CA THR A 494 6.57 11.23 -2.37
C THR A 494 7.48 11.10 -3.59
N PHE A 495 7.91 12.23 -4.14
CA PHE A 495 8.74 12.26 -5.34
C PHE A 495 9.84 13.31 -5.24
N VAL A 496 10.79 13.27 -6.16
CA VAL A 496 12.01 14.08 -6.09
C VAL A 496 11.97 15.21 -7.12
N VAL A 497 12.26 16.42 -6.64
CA VAL A 497 12.51 17.60 -7.47
C VAL A 497 14.01 17.80 -7.64
N SER A 498 14.43 18.04 -8.87
CA SER A 498 15.79 18.39 -9.22
C SER A 498 15.86 19.86 -9.64
N VAL A 499 16.57 20.65 -8.88
CA VAL A 499 16.94 22.03 -9.22
C VAL A 499 18.42 22.09 -9.58
N PRO A 500 18.84 22.94 -10.52
CA PRO A 500 20.25 23.13 -10.82
C PRO A 500 21.00 23.65 -9.59
N LYS A 501 22.22 23.19 -9.38
CA LYS A 501 23.05 23.58 -8.24
C LYS A 501 23.91 24.81 -8.53
N GLY A 502 24.06 25.66 -7.51
CA GLY A 502 24.86 26.87 -7.55
C GLY A 502 24.12 28.03 -8.21
N TRP A 503 24.79 29.20 -8.25
CA TRP A 503 24.22 30.43 -8.80
C TRP A 503 24.02 30.35 -10.31
N LEU A 504 22.84 30.74 -10.78
CA LEU A 504 22.41 30.70 -12.17
C LEU A 504 21.89 32.06 -12.62
N LYS A 505 21.96 32.29 -13.93
CA LYS A 505 21.17 33.38 -14.53
C LYS A 505 19.68 33.04 -14.49
N PRO A 506 18.78 34.03 -14.37
CA PRO A 506 17.34 33.79 -14.42
C PRO A 506 16.88 32.95 -15.63
N SER A 507 17.52 33.14 -16.79
CA SER A 507 17.19 32.38 -18.02
C SER A 507 17.62 30.91 -18.01
N GLN A 508 18.31 30.44 -16.99
CA GLN A 508 18.79 29.07 -16.84
C GLN A 508 17.99 28.28 -15.81
N ALA A 509 16.98 28.87 -15.21
CA ALA A 509 16.14 28.25 -14.20
C ALA A 509 15.19 27.22 -14.81
N LEU A 510 15.64 25.96 -14.88
CA LEU A 510 14.86 24.82 -15.33
C LEU A 510 14.68 23.84 -14.17
N ILE A 511 13.46 23.71 -13.69
CA ILE A 511 13.07 22.76 -12.67
C ILE A 511 12.65 21.45 -13.33
N LYS A 512 13.07 20.31 -12.77
CA LYS A 512 12.67 18.97 -13.23
C LYS A 512 12.20 18.15 -12.04
N TRP A 513 11.34 17.19 -12.28
CA TRP A 513 10.93 16.22 -11.27
C TRP A 513 10.72 14.84 -11.89
N LEU A 514 10.86 13.82 -11.04
CA LEU A 514 10.42 12.48 -11.39
C LEU A 514 8.90 12.42 -11.19
N PRO A 515 8.15 11.72 -12.05
CA PRO A 515 6.73 11.49 -11.81
C PRO A 515 6.53 10.82 -10.44
N ALA A 516 5.55 11.30 -9.67
CA ALA A 516 5.05 10.58 -8.51
C ALA A 516 4.30 9.33 -8.97
N ALA A 517 4.27 8.28 -8.15
CA ALA A 517 3.41 7.14 -8.39
C ALA A 517 2.01 7.41 -7.78
N SER A 518 0.97 6.90 -8.42
CA SER A 518 -0.41 6.94 -7.94
C SER A 518 -1.25 5.93 -8.73
N ALA A 519 -2.10 5.17 -8.06
CA ALA A 519 -3.08 4.29 -8.67
C ALA A 519 -4.31 5.07 -9.25
N ASN A 520 -4.45 6.35 -8.91
CA ASN A 520 -5.65 7.15 -9.12
C ASN A 520 -5.65 7.98 -10.41
N GLY A 521 -5.11 7.42 -11.48
CA GLY A 521 -5.13 8.04 -12.82
C GLY A 521 -4.01 9.07 -13.04
N PRO A 522 -4.10 9.84 -14.12
CA PRO A 522 -3.03 10.75 -14.51
C PRO A 522 -2.87 11.89 -13.50
N LEU A 523 -1.63 12.16 -13.11
CA LEU A 523 -1.29 13.23 -12.19
C LEU A 523 -1.17 14.58 -12.90
N THR A 524 -1.60 15.62 -12.20
CA THR A 524 -1.31 17.02 -12.55
C THR A 524 -0.23 17.56 -11.63
N TYR A 525 0.69 18.37 -12.17
CA TYR A 525 1.78 18.95 -11.40
C TYR A 525 1.67 20.47 -11.35
N THR A 526 1.97 21.04 -10.19
CA THR A 526 1.98 22.49 -9.98
C THR A 526 3.29 22.89 -9.31
N VAL A 527 4.08 23.76 -9.95
CA VAL A 527 5.31 24.29 -9.36
C VAL A 527 4.97 25.46 -8.45
N VAL A 528 5.54 25.46 -7.27
CA VAL A 528 5.43 26.52 -6.26
C VAL A 528 6.78 27.18 -6.09
N LEU A 529 6.87 28.49 -6.34
CA LEU A 529 8.08 29.29 -6.20
C LEU A 529 7.84 30.35 -5.11
N ASP A 530 8.60 30.33 -4.03
CA ASP A 530 8.48 31.23 -2.89
C ASP A 530 7.02 31.34 -2.36
N GLY A 531 6.30 30.21 -2.33
CA GLY A 531 4.90 30.16 -1.95
C GLY A 531 3.90 30.63 -3.04
N HIS A 532 4.36 30.96 -4.24
CA HIS A 532 3.51 31.35 -5.36
C HIS A 532 3.37 30.19 -6.38
N VAL A 533 2.13 29.91 -6.75
CA VAL A 533 1.80 28.90 -7.75
C VAL A 533 2.18 29.39 -9.16
N LEU A 534 2.93 28.59 -9.87
CA LEU A 534 3.24 28.78 -11.29
C LEU A 534 2.39 27.84 -12.14
N ALA A 535 1.89 28.33 -13.27
CA ALA A 535 1.17 27.49 -14.23
C ALA A 535 2.09 26.42 -14.80
N THR A 536 1.71 25.15 -14.68
CA THR A 536 2.46 24.01 -15.20
C THR A 536 1.65 23.36 -16.34
N PRO A 537 2.23 23.12 -17.51
CA PRO A 537 1.54 22.41 -18.59
C PRO A 537 1.14 20.99 -18.16
N ALA A 538 -0.02 20.51 -18.60
CA ALA A 538 -0.49 19.18 -18.30
C ALA A 538 0.52 18.11 -18.76
N GLY A 539 0.78 17.10 -17.91
CA GLY A 539 1.73 16.01 -18.18
C GLY A 539 3.21 16.43 -18.19
N ALA A 540 3.54 17.68 -17.85
CA ALA A 540 4.93 18.12 -17.79
C ALA A 540 5.65 17.52 -16.60
N THR A 541 6.92 17.15 -16.78
CA THR A 541 7.88 16.75 -15.74
C THR A 541 9.03 17.75 -15.61
N SER A 542 8.87 18.93 -16.20
CA SER A 542 9.81 20.04 -16.07
C SER A 542 9.12 21.38 -16.37
N LEU A 543 9.64 22.44 -15.76
CA LEU A 543 9.20 23.82 -16.00
C LEU A 543 10.41 24.75 -16.08
N ALA A 544 10.53 25.50 -17.17
CA ALA A 544 11.43 26.64 -17.23
C ALA A 544 10.71 27.84 -16.61
N ILE A 545 11.30 28.44 -15.57
CA ILE A 545 10.71 29.59 -14.88
C ILE A 545 10.94 30.85 -15.70
N ASP A 546 9.91 31.69 -15.85
CA ASP A 546 10.05 32.97 -16.52
C ASP A 546 11.05 33.86 -15.75
N PRO A 547 12.11 34.37 -16.42
CA PRO A 547 13.07 35.25 -15.76
C PRO A 547 12.46 36.47 -15.05
N ARG A 548 11.26 36.87 -15.44
CA ARG A 548 10.54 38.00 -14.79
C ARG A 548 9.98 37.65 -13.42
N ASP A 549 9.80 36.37 -13.14
CA ASP A 549 9.32 35.89 -11.84
C ASP A 549 10.47 35.64 -10.85
N LEU A 550 11.73 35.77 -11.32
CA LEU A 550 12.94 35.50 -10.55
C LEU A 550 13.71 36.79 -10.24
N GLY A 551 13.77 37.14 -8.97
CA GLY A 551 14.73 38.13 -8.46
C GLY A 551 16.14 37.55 -8.31
N THR A 552 17.13 38.40 -8.07
CA THR A 552 18.46 37.91 -7.61
C THR A 552 18.33 37.51 -6.15
N GLY A 553 18.73 36.28 -5.80
CA GLY A 553 18.62 35.73 -4.45
C GLY A 553 18.46 34.23 -4.43
N VAL A 554 18.17 33.71 -3.25
CA VAL A 554 17.83 32.30 -3.04
C VAL A 554 16.32 32.18 -3.05
N HIS A 555 15.80 31.33 -3.89
CA HIS A 555 14.39 31.02 -4.04
C HIS A 555 14.10 29.62 -3.52
N GLU A 556 12.89 29.39 -3.01
CA GLU A 556 12.40 28.10 -2.58
C GLU A 556 11.47 27.53 -3.66
N VAL A 557 11.77 26.30 -4.08
CA VAL A 557 10.99 25.58 -5.10
C VAL A 557 10.41 24.31 -4.51
N GLN A 558 9.12 24.12 -4.71
CA GLN A 558 8.39 22.88 -4.41
C GLN A 558 7.54 22.51 -5.63
N VAL A 559 7.17 21.23 -5.73
CA VAL A 559 6.23 20.75 -6.74
C VAL A 559 5.11 19.99 -6.03
N LEU A 560 3.88 20.31 -6.37
CA LEU A 560 2.67 19.63 -5.93
C LEU A 560 2.23 18.66 -7.02
N ALA A 561 2.10 17.38 -6.70
CA ALA A 561 1.41 16.40 -7.51
C ALA A 561 -0.03 16.27 -7.03
N THR A 562 -1.00 16.25 -7.94
CA THR A 562 -2.42 16.10 -7.62
C THR A 562 -3.04 15.04 -8.51
N ASP A 563 -3.77 14.10 -7.92
CA ASP A 563 -4.46 13.00 -8.59
C ASP A 563 -5.85 13.39 -9.11
N ALA A 564 -6.57 12.41 -9.68
CA ALA A 564 -7.91 12.58 -10.21
C ALA A 564 -8.98 12.88 -9.14
N TYR A 565 -8.72 12.52 -7.88
CA TYR A 565 -9.61 12.79 -6.73
C TYR A 565 -9.28 14.08 -5.99
N GLY A 566 -8.26 14.84 -6.47
CA GLY A 566 -7.84 16.10 -5.87
C GLY A 566 -6.93 15.93 -4.65
N GLN A 567 -6.48 14.72 -4.36
CA GLN A 567 -5.49 14.48 -3.32
C GLN A 567 -4.12 14.93 -3.82
N SER A 568 -3.28 15.40 -2.93
CA SER A 568 -2.05 16.06 -3.35
C SER A 568 -0.88 15.78 -2.41
N THR A 569 0.29 15.60 -3.00
CA THR A 569 1.56 15.49 -2.29
C THR A 569 2.51 16.59 -2.73
N LEU A 570 3.06 17.31 -1.75
CA LEU A 570 3.99 18.42 -1.95
C LEU A 570 5.41 17.96 -1.61
N THR A 571 6.36 18.24 -2.51
CA THR A 571 7.76 17.90 -2.25
C THR A 571 8.37 18.74 -1.15
N SER A 572 9.44 18.25 -0.53
CA SER A 572 10.29 19.05 0.34
C SER A 572 10.85 20.26 -0.42
N PRO A 573 11.03 21.43 0.26
CA PRO A 573 11.59 22.61 -0.36
C PRO A 573 13.00 22.39 -0.92
N SER A 574 13.22 22.87 -2.13
CA SER A 574 14.53 22.85 -2.80
C SER A 574 15.02 24.27 -3.07
N LYS A 575 16.31 24.53 -2.89
CA LYS A 575 16.90 25.86 -3.08
C LYS A 575 17.30 26.08 -4.54
N LEU A 576 16.85 27.19 -5.11
CA LEU A 576 17.27 27.69 -6.42
C LEU A 576 17.98 29.02 -6.22
N GLU A 577 19.26 29.09 -6.61
CA GLU A 577 20.12 30.27 -6.43
C GLU A 577 20.21 31.07 -7.71
N ILE A 578 19.67 32.28 -7.73
CA ILE A 578 19.59 33.13 -8.92
C ILE A 578 20.41 34.39 -8.74
N ASP A 579 21.26 34.67 -9.73
CA ASP A 579 22.01 35.90 -9.82
C ASP A 579 21.86 36.53 -11.21
N GLY A 580 21.01 37.54 -11.28
CA GLY A 580 20.78 38.37 -12.46
C GLY A 580 21.32 39.80 -12.28
N ALA A 581 21.94 40.10 -11.14
CA ALA A 581 22.43 41.43 -10.83
C ALA A 581 23.93 41.60 -11.10
N PRO A 582 24.39 42.73 -11.59
CA PRO A 582 25.82 43.02 -11.72
C PRO A 582 26.46 43.24 -10.35
N PRO A 583 27.81 43.08 -10.23
CA PRO A 583 28.55 43.35 -9.02
C PRO A 583 28.31 44.78 -8.47
N VAL A 584 28.32 44.89 -7.15
CA VAL A 584 28.14 46.15 -6.43
C VAL A 584 29.45 46.94 -6.42
N VAL A 585 29.39 48.18 -6.87
CA VAL A 585 30.52 49.12 -6.86
C VAL A 585 30.26 50.20 -5.81
N LYS A 586 31.21 50.46 -4.95
CA LYS A 586 31.19 51.58 -4.00
C LYS A 586 32.39 52.46 -4.30
N ILE A 587 32.12 53.78 -4.51
CA ILE A 587 33.12 54.83 -4.71
C ILE A 587 33.07 55.76 -3.50
N ALA A 588 34.19 55.88 -2.78
CA ALA A 588 34.28 56.72 -1.58
C ALA A 588 35.46 57.70 -1.69
N ARG A 589 35.36 58.91 -1.18
CA ARG A 589 36.52 59.81 -1.06
C ARG A 589 37.51 59.25 -0.03
N ALA A 590 38.79 59.41 -0.32
CA ALA A 590 39.84 59.14 0.64
C ALA A 590 39.82 60.16 1.81
N MET A 591 40.23 59.74 3.01
CA MET A 591 40.19 60.55 4.21
C MET A 591 40.95 61.88 4.10
N GLY A 592 41.92 62.01 3.23
CA GLY A 592 42.63 63.26 2.98
C GLY A 592 41.92 64.22 2.01
N GLY A 593 40.83 63.83 1.37
CA GLY A 593 40.11 64.63 0.41
C GLY A 593 40.76 64.78 -0.98
N ASP A 594 41.95 64.21 -1.19
CA ASP A 594 42.78 64.26 -2.39
C ASP A 594 42.76 62.99 -3.24
N GLY A 595 41.89 62.03 -2.87
CA GLY A 595 41.79 60.77 -3.58
C GLY A 595 40.46 60.09 -3.47
N VAL A 596 40.36 58.92 -4.11
CA VAL A 596 39.18 58.02 -4.08
C VAL A 596 39.57 56.59 -3.76
N THR A 597 38.67 55.89 -3.10
CA THR A 597 38.71 54.44 -2.93
C THR A 597 37.52 53.85 -3.71
N VAL A 598 37.81 52.92 -4.59
CA VAL A 598 36.81 52.13 -5.30
C VAL A 598 36.83 50.71 -4.79
N SER A 599 35.72 50.19 -4.29
CA SER A 599 35.58 48.78 -3.90
C SER A 599 34.50 48.10 -4.73
N VAL A 600 34.76 46.88 -5.15
CA VAL A 600 33.86 46.07 -5.96
C VAL A 600 33.66 44.72 -5.26
N SER A 601 32.41 44.28 -5.15
CA SER A 601 32.05 43.01 -4.52
C SER A 601 30.85 42.39 -5.23
N ASP A 602 30.80 41.08 -5.16
CA ASP A 602 29.62 40.30 -5.55
C ASP A 602 29.45 39.18 -4.52
N ALA A 603 28.24 39.09 -3.94
CA ALA A 603 27.94 38.19 -2.85
C ALA A 603 27.28 36.88 -3.31
N GLN A 604 26.85 36.84 -4.57
CA GLN A 604 26.13 35.72 -5.15
C GLN A 604 27.05 34.84 -5.98
N SER A 605 27.12 35.05 -7.29
CA SER A 605 27.93 34.23 -8.18
C SER A 605 29.44 34.50 -8.08
N GLY A 606 29.80 35.59 -7.40
CA GLY A 606 31.17 36.04 -7.21
C GLY A 606 31.68 36.93 -8.36
N LEU A 607 32.67 37.76 -8.02
CA LEU A 607 33.23 38.75 -8.92
C LEU A 607 34.26 38.13 -9.90
N ASP A 608 34.11 38.37 -11.20
CA ASP A 608 35.17 38.20 -12.18
C ASP A 608 36.18 39.34 -12.00
N VAL A 609 37.15 39.12 -11.11
CA VAL A 609 38.15 40.14 -10.73
C VAL A 609 38.95 40.65 -11.95
N GLN A 610 39.22 39.79 -12.93
CA GLN A 610 39.97 40.17 -14.14
C GLN A 610 39.16 41.08 -15.07
N ALA A 611 37.84 41.06 -14.97
CA ALA A 611 36.98 41.92 -15.77
C ALA A 611 36.78 43.33 -15.15
N VAL A 612 37.20 43.55 -13.91
CA VAL A 612 37.11 44.88 -13.26
C VAL A 612 38.06 45.86 -13.94
N LYS A 613 37.51 46.98 -14.40
CA LYS A 613 38.26 48.09 -15.03
C LYS A 613 37.79 49.41 -14.46
N VAL A 614 38.77 50.20 -13.99
CA VAL A 614 38.54 51.53 -13.40
C VAL A 614 39.24 52.59 -14.21
N SER A 615 38.54 53.64 -14.56
CA SER A 615 39.10 54.88 -15.08
C SER A 615 38.85 56.00 -14.08
N PHE A 616 39.85 56.71 -13.65
CA PHE A 616 39.73 57.72 -12.60
C PHE A 616 39.37 59.13 -13.11
N GLY A 617 39.31 59.30 -14.44
CA GLY A 617 38.90 60.57 -15.07
C GLY A 617 40.04 61.57 -15.26
N ASP A 618 41.25 61.28 -14.83
CA ASP A 618 42.46 62.08 -15.02
C ASP A 618 43.42 61.45 -16.02
N GLY A 619 42.94 60.41 -16.80
CA GLY A 619 43.74 59.63 -17.71
C GLY A 619 44.26 58.34 -17.14
N THR A 620 44.23 58.18 -15.83
CA THR A 620 44.74 56.96 -15.14
C THR A 620 43.66 55.84 -15.19
N ARG A 621 44.13 54.62 -15.37
CA ARG A 621 43.32 53.40 -15.40
C ARG A 621 43.92 52.30 -14.56
N ALA A 622 43.07 51.48 -13.98
CA ALA A 622 43.46 50.28 -13.23
C ALA A 622 42.47 49.12 -13.45
N GLY A 623 42.84 47.90 -13.09
CA GLY A 623 41.99 46.73 -13.20
C GLY A 623 42.55 45.50 -12.48
N GLY A 624 41.78 44.39 -12.48
CA GLY A 624 42.22 43.11 -11.94
C GLY A 624 42.31 43.04 -10.41
N ARG A 625 41.58 43.86 -9.69
CA ARG A 625 41.54 43.90 -8.21
C ARG A 625 40.09 44.18 -7.74
N THR A 626 39.85 43.97 -6.45
CA THR A 626 38.57 44.26 -5.78
C THR A 626 38.54 45.62 -5.10
N VAL A 627 39.73 46.19 -4.78
CA VAL A 627 39.88 47.50 -4.16
C VAL A 627 40.98 48.28 -4.87
N PHE A 628 40.67 49.57 -5.14
CA PHE A 628 41.58 50.51 -5.77
C PHE A 628 41.64 51.77 -4.93
N HIS A 629 42.87 52.30 -4.70
CA HIS A 629 43.13 53.59 -4.10
C HIS A 629 43.82 54.46 -5.15
N HIS A 630 43.26 55.65 -5.41
CA HIS A 630 43.84 56.58 -6.36
C HIS A 630 43.91 57.98 -5.74
N ARG A 631 45.02 58.65 -5.91
CA ARG A 631 45.28 60.04 -5.45
C ARG A 631 45.45 60.92 -6.67
N TYR A 632 44.70 62.02 -6.70
CA TYR A 632 44.76 62.99 -7.80
C TYR A 632 45.87 63.99 -7.57
N ALA A 633 46.63 64.30 -8.63
CA ALA A 633 47.74 65.25 -8.58
C ALA A 633 47.27 66.70 -8.55
N ARG A 634 46.03 67.00 -8.88
CA ARG A 634 45.44 68.37 -8.90
C ARG A 634 44.00 68.36 -8.30
N ALA A 635 43.67 69.42 -7.59
CA ALA A 635 42.27 69.64 -7.20
C ALA A 635 41.39 69.81 -8.47
N GLY A 636 40.18 69.25 -8.41
CA GLY A 636 39.30 69.31 -9.58
C GLY A 636 38.09 68.38 -9.45
N SER A 637 37.33 68.28 -10.49
CA SER A 637 36.16 67.37 -10.58
C SER A 637 36.42 66.32 -11.64
N TYR A 638 36.45 65.08 -11.20
CA TYR A 638 36.80 63.91 -12.03
C TYR A 638 35.60 62.97 -12.13
N THR A 639 35.42 62.34 -13.29
CA THR A 639 34.40 61.28 -13.44
C THR A 639 35.08 59.93 -13.37
N VAL A 640 34.85 59.21 -12.28
CA VAL A 640 35.30 57.84 -12.10
C VAL A 640 34.31 56.93 -12.80
N VAL A 641 34.82 56.05 -13.68
CA VAL A 641 34.05 55.02 -14.39
C VAL A 641 34.55 53.67 -14.04
N VAL A 642 33.66 52.82 -13.55
CA VAL A 642 33.98 51.44 -13.13
C VAL A 642 33.13 50.50 -13.95
N ASN A 643 33.77 49.60 -14.70
CA ASN A 643 33.11 48.51 -15.40
C ASN A 643 33.37 47.22 -14.62
N VAL A 644 32.34 46.45 -14.39
CA VAL A 644 32.39 45.23 -13.61
C VAL A 644 31.65 44.10 -14.33
N ARG A 645 32.00 42.88 -14.02
CA ARG A 645 31.33 41.66 -14.45
C ARG A 645 31.45 40.62 -13.35
N ASP A 646 30.40 39.84 -13.08
CA ASP A 646 30.45 38.67 -12.22
C ASP A 646 30.88 37.40 -12.98
N ASN A 647 30.94 36.25 -12.27
CA ASN A 647 31.29 34.95 -12.84
C ASN A 647 30.24 34.40 -13.79
N LEU A 648 28.98 34.82 -13.69
CA LEU A 648 27.89 34.49 -14.61
C LEU A 648 27.86 35.41 -15.83
N GLY A 649 28.61 36.51 -15.82
CA GLY A 649 28.71 37.45 -16.93
C GLY A 649 27.69 38.59 -16.88
N ASN A 650 27.02 38.85 -15.72
CA ASN A 650 26.23 40.05 -15.52
C ASN A 650 27.15 41.24 -15.46
N ARG A 651 26.86 42.30 -16.24
CA ARG A 651 27.74 43.44 -16.43
C ARG A 651 27.12 44.71 -15.85
N GLY A 652 27.95 45.49 -15.17
CA GLY A 652 27.58 46.81 -14.66
C GLY A 652 28.61 47.87 -15.05
N THR A 653 28.12 49.12 -15.18
CA THR A 653 28.97 50.29 -15.35
C THR A 653 28.46 51.36 -14.37
N VAL A 654 29.30 51.76 -13.44
CA VAL A 654 29.04 52.83 -12.50
C VAL A 654 29.85 54.08 -12.92
N ARG A 655 29.20 55.24 -12.96
CA ARG A 655 29.84 56.51 -13.23
C ARG A 655 29.52 57.47 -12.10
N GLU A 656 30.56 57.98 -11.44
CA GLU A 656 30.37 58.89 -10.34
C GLU A 656 31.32 60.09 -10.47
N ARG A 657 30.78 61.29 -10.24
CA ARG A 657 31.59 62.52 -10.25
C ARG A 657 32.13 62.80 -8.85
N VAL A 658 33.43 62.85 -8.73
CA VAL A 658 34.12 63.07 -7.48
C VAL A 658 34.86 64.42 -7.55
N SER A 659 34.62 65.26 -6.58
CA SER A 659 35.35 66.55 -6.45
C SER A 659 36.47 66.39 -5.43
N VAL A 660 37.68 66.70 -5.81
CA VAL A 660 38.92 66.58 -5.03
C VAL A 660 39.41 67.96 -4.70
N ARG A 661 39.77 68.17 -3.45
CA ARG A 661 40.29 69.46 -2.93
C ARG A 661 41.77 69.47 -2.85
#